data_94974b91e17b50fa9c440f006f7448c2
#
_entry.id   94974b91e17b50fa9c440f006f7448c2
#
_cell.length_a   1.000
_cell.length_b   1.000
_cell.length_c   1.000
_cell.angle_alpha   90.00
_cell.angle_beta   90.00
_cell.angle_gamma   90.00
#
_symmetry.space_group_name_H-M   'P 1'
#
loop_
_entity.id
_entity.type
_entity.pdbx_description
1 polymer ?
#
loop_
_entity_poly.entity_id
_entity_poly.type
_entity_poly.pdbx_seq_one_letter_code
_entity_poly.pdbx_strand_id
1 'polypeptide(L)'
;MTFNHLEIEPKWQKYWKEHHTFKTTEDPSKKNFYALDMFPYPSGQGLHVGHPEGYTATDAISRMKRAQGYNVLHPMGWDAFGLPAEQYALDTGNDPAEFTKVNVANFKRQINELGFSYDWDREINTTDPEYYKWTQWIFTKLVEMGLAYEAEIPVNWCPALGTVLANEEVIDGKSERGGHPVYRKPMKQWMLKITAYADRLLEDLDELDWPESIKDMQRNWIGRSEGAQVRFNVKGTDESFEVFTTRPDTLFGATYNVLAPEHELVQKIVTPEQKEAVDAYIAAVSTKSDLERTELSKEKTGVFTGAYAINPVNGKEIPIWIADYVLSTYGTGAIMAVPAHDERDYEFAKVFGLDIIPVIEGGNVEEEAYTGDGVHIHSDFLDGLNKADAIAKMNEWLEEHGVGAAKVSYRLRDWLFSRQRYWGEPIPVIHWEDGTMTTVPESELPLVLPKTDKIRPSGTGESPLAAIEDWLYVTDPVTGKKGRRETNTMPQWAGSSWYFVRYVDPHNKERLADPEKVKQWLPVDLYIGGAEHAVLHLLYARFWYKVLYDLGVVPNKEPFQKLFNQGMILGEGNEKMSKSKGNVVNPDDVVREYGADTLRVYEMFMGPLDASIAWSEKGLEGSRKFLDRFWRLMIDDNGKMRDRITKLNDGKLDKVYHQTVKKVTEDFEELHFNTAISQMMIFVNEAYKADALPFDYMKGLVQLIAPLAPHMAEEIWSKFGFTESISYEPWPTYDESKLVEDEVEVIFQVNGKIKARVMVPTDADAAALEALAKEHDSVKSAIEGKTIRKVIAVPGRLVNIVAN
;
A
#
# COMPACT_ATOMS: atom_id res chain seq x y z
N MET A 1 5.15 26.37 -36.68
CA MET A 1 5.73 25.04 -36.38
C MET A 1 5.27 24.60 -35.01
N THR A 2 4.72 23.41 -34.96
CA THR A 2 4.30 22.80 -33.70
C THR A 2 5.41 21.87 -33.20
N PHE A 3 5.31 21.50 -31.92
CA PHE A 3 6.22 20.51 -31.35
C PHE A 3 6.03 19.14 -32.03
N ASN A 4 7.02 18.65 -32.73
CA ASN A 4 6.97 17.36 -33.41
C ASN A 4 7.48 16.25 -32.49
N HIS A 5 6.58 15.65 -31.76
CA HIS A 5 6.92 14.61 -30.79
C HIS A 5 7.48 13.34 -31.42
N LEU A 6 7.04 12.97 -32.59
CA LEU A 6 7.51 11.77 -33.32
C LEU A 6 9.00 11.80 -33.62
N GLU A 7 9.57 12.99 -33.76
CA GLU A 7 11.00 13.20 -34.06
C GLU A 7 11.78 13.52 -32.77
N ILE A 8 11.26 14.42 -31.96
CA ILE A 8 11.95 14.98 -30.78
C ILE A 8 12.08 13.99 -29.65
N GLU A 9 11.00 13.23 -29.33
CA GLU A 9 11.01 12.32 -28.19
C GLU A 9 12.02 11.17 -28.37
N PRO A 10 12.04 10.43 -29.50
CA PRO A 10 13.05 9.41 -29.69
C PRO A 10 14.50 9.95 -29.72
N LYS A 11 14.70 11.17 -30.22
CA LYS A 11 16.01 11.84 -30.24
C LYS A 11 16.58 11.97 -28.83
N TRP A 12 15.79 12.47 -27.88
CA TRP A 12 16.26 12.71 -26.52
C TRP A 12 16.35 11.42 -25.69
N GLN A 13 15.48 10.45 -25.92
CA GLN A 13 15.58 9.14 -25.33
C GLN A 13 16.90 8.46 -25.69
N LYS A 14 17.30 8.56 -26.96
CA LYS A 14 18.59 8.07 -27.46
C LYS A 14 19.75 8.81 -26.79
N TYR A 15 19.66 10.14 -26.70
CA TYR A 15 20.68 10.99 -26.07
C TYR A 15 20.91 10.58 -24.62
N TRP A 16 19.85 10.46 -23.84
CA TRP A 16 19.95 10.08 -22.44
C TRP A 16 20.57 8.69 -22.24
N LYS A 17 20.23 7.76 -23.10
CA LYS A 17 20.79 6.41 -23.07
C LYS A 17 22.29 6.41 -23.38
N GLU A 18 22.69 7.09 -24.44
CA GLU A 18 24.09 7.15 -24.88
C GLU A 18 24.99 7.89 -23.87
N HIS A 19 24.47 8.91 -23.20
CA HIS A 19 25.23 9.73 -22.26
C HIS A 19 25.09 9.24 -20.82
N HIS A 20 24.37 8.16 -20.56
CA HIS A 20 24.10 7.65 -19.19
C HIS A 20 23.62 8.78 -18.27
N THR A 21 22.71 9.63 -18.77
CA THR A 21 22.29 10.87 -18.12
C THR A 21 21.73 10.63 -16.71
N PHE A 22 21.00 9.52 -16.52
CA PHE A 22 20.30 9.23 -15.26
C PHE A 22 21.01 8.18 -14.40
N LYS A 23 22.26 7.88 -14.70
CA LYS A 23 23.07 7.03 -13.84
C LYS A 23 23.15 7.64 -12.45
N THR A 24 22.92 6.82 -11.43
CA THR A 24 22.97 7.26 -10.04
C THR A 24 24.36 7.78 -9.70
N THR A 25 24.42 9.03 -9.24
CA THR A 25 25.66 9.61 -8.74
C THR A 25 25.83 9.28 -7.27
N GLU A 26 27.08 9.11 -6.83
CA GLU A 26 27.41 8.79 -5.45
C GLU A 26 28.45 9.76 -4.88
N ASP A 27 28.25 11.05 -5.15
CA ASP A 27 29.10 12.12 -4.69
C ASP A 27 28.88 12.33 -3.18
N PRO A 28 29.90 12.09 -2.32
CA PRO A 28 29.74 12.20 -0.88
C PRO A 28 29.47 13.64 -0.40
N SER A 29 29.72 14.66 -1.23
CA SER A 29 29.41 16.06 -0.91
C SER A 29 27.94 16.42 -1.10
N LYS A 30 27.16 15.57 -1.74
CA LYS A 30 25.74 15.79 -2.04
C LYS A 30 24.87 14.96 -1.13
N LYS A 31 23.66 15.47 -0.87
CA LYS A 31 22.61 14.69 -0.20
C LYS A 31 22.04 13.64 -1.15
N ASN A 32 21.59 12.53 -0.60
CA ASN A 32 20.99 11.44 -1.34
C ASN A 32 19.47 11.54 -1.32
N PHE A 33 18.83 11.14 -2.41
CA PHE A 33 17.38 10.98 -2.49
C PHE A 33 17.06 9.68 -3.20
N TYR A 34 16.31 8.82 -2.54
CA TYR A 34 15.86 7.53 -3.07
C TYR A 34 14.37 7.61 -3.38
N ALA A 35 14.03 7.67 -4.67
CA ALA A 35 12.66 7.68 -5.16
C ALA A 35 12.32 6.30 -5.71
N LEU A 36 11.27 5.68 -5.19
CA LEU A 36 10.91 4.31 -5.54
C LEU A 36 9.47 4.21 -6.04
N ASP A 37 9.30 3.56 -7.18
CA ASP A 37 8.01 3.07 -7.64
C ASP A 37 7.81 1.63 -7.20
N MET A 38 6.55 1.23 -7.00
CA MET A 38 6.24 -0.20 -6.89
C MET A 38 6.49 -0.82 -8.27
N PHE A 39 7.47 -1.71 -8.35
CA PHE A 39 7.85 -2.28 -9.63
C PHE A 39 6.73 -3.15 -10.22
N PRO A 40 6.56 -3.13 -11.54
CA PRO A 40 5.42 -3.79 -12.17
C PRO A 40 5.60 -5.30 -12.31
N TYR A 41 4.47 -5.99 -12.37
CA TYR A 41 4.39 -7.34 -12.90
C TYR A 41 4.30 -7.25 -14.44
N PRO A 42 5.26 -7.82 -15.20
CA PRO A 42 5.27 -7.71 -16.65
C PRO A 42 4.23 -8.65 -17.29
N SER A 43 3.02 -8.16 -17.47
CA SER A 43 1.92 -8.89 -18.11
C SER A 43 2.03 -8.93 -19.63
N GLY A 44 1.33 -9.86 -20.28
CA GLY A 44 1.33 -9.99 -21.73
C GLY A 44 0.71 -8.83 -22.50
N GLN A 45 -0.06 -8.00 -21.82
CA GLN A 45 -0.74 -6.85 -22.44
C GLN A 45 0.09 -5.56 -22.46
N GLY A 46 1.19 -5.51 -21.73
CA GLY A 46 1.94 -4.29 -21.53
C GLY A 46 1.28 -3.34 -20.53
N LEU A 47 1.73 -2.10 -20.55
CA LEU A 47 1.19 -1.05 -19.68
C LEU A 47 -0.18 -0.58 -20.17
N HIS A 48 -1.05 -0.21 -19.24
CA HIS A 48 -2.20 0.64 -19.50
C HIS A 48 -1.93 2.06 -18.94
N VAL A 49 -2.78 3.03 -19.30
CA VAL A 49 -2.56 4.44 -18.92
C VAL A 49 -2.59 4.72 -17.42
N GLY A 50 -3.06 3.78 -16.61
CA GLY A 50 -2.99 3.90 -15.15
C GLY A 50 -1.59 3.75 -14.58
N HIS A 51 -0.70 3.00 -15.23
CA HIS A 51 0.67 2.81 -14.76
C HIS A 51 1.52 4.09 -14.77
N PRO A 52 1.51 4.89 -15.86
CA PRO A 52 2.34 6.08 -15.93
C PRO A 52 2.03 7.17 -14.92
N GLU A 53 0.85 7.15 -14.29
CA GLU A 53 0.45 8.16 -13.30
C GLU A 53 1.45 8.22 -12.13
N GLY A 54 1.65 7.09 -11.46
CA GLY A 54 2.62 6.99 -10.36
C GLY A 54 4.05 7.17 -10.83
N TYR A 55 4.40 6.57 -11.97
CA TYR A 55 5.75 6.66 -12.54
C TYR A 55 6.11 8.10 -12.93
N THR A 56 5.17 8.86 -13.49
CA THR A 56 5.38 10.26 -13.83
C THR A 56 5.60 11.11 -12.57
N ALA A 57 4.82 10.88 -11.53
CA ALA A 57 4.96 11.59 -10.26
C ALA A 57 6.35 11.37 -9.66
N THR A 58 6.78 10.12 -9.56
CA THR A 58 8.10 9.75 -9.04
C THR A 58 9.22 10.33 -9.91
N ASP A 59 9.05 10.29 -11.22
CA ASP A 59 10.02 10.84 -12.19
C ASP A 59 10.15 12.35 -12.06
N ALA A 60 9.04 13.06 -11.93
CA ALA A 60 9.04 14.51 -11.76
C ALA A 60 9.82 14.93 -10.50
N ILE A 61 9.58 14.25 -9.38
CA ILE A 61 10.33 14.50 -8.14
C ILE A 61 11.80 14.16 -8.33
N SER A 62 12.12 13.05 -8.96
CA SER A 62 13.50 12.64 -9.21
C SER A 62 14.26 13.68 -10.05
N ARG A 63 13.62 14.22 -11.08
CA ARG A 63 14.21 15.27 -11.92
C ARG A 63 14.42 16.58 -11.18
N MET A 64 13.43 16.99 -10.36
CA MET A 64 13.58 18.18 -9.52
C MET A 64 14.73 18.01 -8.51
N LYS A 65 14.80 16.89 -7.83
CA LYS A 65 15.85 16.60 -6.84
C LYS A 65 17.23 16.58 -7.48
N ARG A 66 17.34 16.01 -8.68
CA ARG A 66 18.58 16.00 -9.44
C ARG A 66 19.03 17.44 -9.77
N ALA A 67 18.11 18.29 -10.21
CA ALA A 67 18.36 19.71 -10.45
C ALA A 67 18.70 20.49 -9.18
N GLN A 68 18.17 20.07 -8.04
CA GLN A 68 18.47 20.64 -6.73
C GLN A 68 19.82 20.19 -6.16
N GLY A 69 20.56 19.37 -6.89
CA GLY A 69 21.89 18.93 -6.51
C GLY A 69 21.97 17.67 -5.67
N TYR A 70 20.91 16.89 -5.60
CA TYR A 70 20.94 15.58 -4.92
C TYR A 70 21.57 14.50 -5.79
N ASN A 71 22.20 13.51 -5.14
CA ASN A 71 22.34 12.21 -5.77
C ASN A 71 20.98 11.53 -5.77
N VAL A 72 20.49 11.11 -6.92
CA VAL A 72 19.16 10.52 -7.04
C VAL A 72 19.28 9.06 -7.45
N LEU A 73 18.69 8.18 -6.62
CA LEU A 73 18.48 6.77 -6.97
C LEU A 73 17.03 6.61 -7.41
N HIS A 74 16.84 6.36 -8.70
CA HIS A 74 15.52 6.16 -9.31
C HIS A 74 15.57 4.87 -10.13
N PRO A 75 15.38 3.71 -9.49
CA PRO A 75 15.54 2.41 -10.14
C PRO A 75 14.24 1.85 -10.68
N MET A 76 14.35 0.85 -11.54
CA MET A 76 13.22 0.09 -12.05
C MET A 76 13.62 -1.37 -12.23
N GLY A 77 12.66 -2.26 -12.11
CA GLY A 77 12.85 -3.69 -12.27
C GLY A 77 11.53 -4.42 -12.45
N TRP A 78 11.56 -5.75 -12.27
CA TRP A 78 10.45 -6.61 -12.67
C TRP A 78 10.13 -7.60 -11.56
N ASP A 79 8.87 -7.58 -11.14
CA ASP A 79 8.29 -8.57 -10.23
C ASP A 79 7.66 -9.66 -11.10
N ALA A 80 8.47 -10.65 -11.49
CA ALA A 80 8.15 -11.49 -12.64
C ALA A 80 7.78 -12.94 -12.32
N PHE A 81 7.87 -13.36 -11.06
CA PHE A 81 7.28 -14.63 -10.63
C PHE A 81 5.78 -14.47 -10.41
N GLY A 82 5.03 -15.56 -10.37
CA GLY A 82 3.63 -15.54 -10.06
C GLY A 82 2.76 -16.31 -11.03
N LEU A 83 1.47 -16.42 -10.68
CA LEU A 83 0.49 -17.23 -11.38
C LEU A 83 0.21 -16.84 -12.84
N PRO A 84 0.14 -15.56 -13.22
CA PRO A 84 -0.21 -15.23 -14.60
C PRO A 84 0.74 -15.81 -15.65
N ALA A 85 2.04 -15.76 -15.41
CA ALA A 85 3.04 -16.32 -16.33
C ALA A 85 2.95 -17.85 -16.38
N GLU A 86 2.79 -18.48 -15.22
CA GLU A 86 2.63 -19.94 -15.14
C GLU A 86 1.36 -20.40 -15.82
N GLN A 87 0.24 -19.70 -15.62
CA GLN A 87 -1.03 -20.06 -16.24
C GLN A 87 -0.98 -19.92 -17.77
N TYR A 88 -0.36 -18.86 -18.27
CA TYR A 88 -0.13 -18.71 -19.70
C TYR A 88 0.70 -19.86 -20.26
N ALA A 89 1.74 -20.28 -19.56
CA ALA A 89 2.58 -21.41 -19.95
C ALA A 89 1.79 -22.71 -19.97
N LEU A 90 0.92 -22.93 -18.99
CA LEU A 90 0.02 -24.10 -18.95
C LEU A 90 -0.99 -24.11 -20.11
N ASP A 91 -1.57 -22.95 -20.42
CA ASP A 91 -2.59 -22.81 -21.46
C ASP A 91 -2.00 -22.94 -22.87
N THR A 92 -0.78 -22.49 -23.10
CA THR A 92 -0.15 -22.41 -24.42
C THR A 92 0.94 -23.46 -24.66
N GLY A 93 1.41 -24.15 -23.63
CA GLY A 93 2.54 -25.07 -23.69
C GLY A 93 3.90 -24.37 -23.79
N ASN A 94 3.96 -23.05 -23.61
CA ASN A 94 5.19 -22.27 -23.65
C ASN A 94 5.90 -22.27 -22.28
N ASP A 95 7.22 -21.97 -22.30
CA ASP A 95 8.01 -21.82 -21.09
C ASP A 95 7.65 -20.50 -20.39
N PRO A 96 7.33 -20.49 -19.08
CA PRO A 96 7.06 -19.24 -18.38
C PRO A 96 8.26 -18.26 -18.37
N ALA A 97 9.48 -18.76 -18.40
CA ALA A 97 10.68 -17.92 -18.47
C ALA A 97 10.76 -17.15 -19.80
N GLU A 98 10.45 -17.78 -20.93
CA GLU A 98 10.46 -17.14 -22.24
C GLU A 98 9.32 -16.12 -22.38
N PHE A 99 8.14 -16.46 -21.90
CA PHE A 99 7.01 -15.51 -21.84
C PHE A 99 7.36 -14.26 -21.05
N THR A 100 7.94 -14.45 -19.85
CA THR A 100 8.36 -13.35 -18.98
C THR A 100 9.39 -12.46 -19.66
N LYS A 101 10.37 -13.04 -20.35
CA LYS A 101 11.42 -12.33 -21.07
C LYS A 101 10.84 -11.39 -22.13
N VAL A 102 9.89 -11.88 -22.92
CA VAL A 102 9.19 -11.09 -23.95
C VAL A 102 8.42 -9.94 -23.31
N ASN A 103 7.72 -10.21 -22.22
CA ASN A 103 6.91 -9.20 -21.52
C ASN A 103 7.77 -8.12 -20.87
N VAL A 104 8.89 -8.49 -20.25
CA VAL A 104 9.86 -7.53 -19.71
C VAL A 104 10.38 -6.61 -20.79
N ALA A 105 10.75 -7.15 -21.95
CA ALA A 105 11.22 -6.36 -23.09
C ALA A 105 10.16 -5.34 -23.55
N ASN A 106 8.91 -5.75 -23.62
CA ASN A 106 7.81 -4.87 -24.03
C ASN A 106 7.54 -3.76 -23.00
N PHE A 107 7.48 -4.10 -21.71
CA PHE A 107 7.32 -3.11 -20.63
C PHE A 107 8.47 -2.10 -20.63
N LYS A 108 9.69 -2.57 -20.79
CA LYS A 108 10.88 -1.71 -20.81
C LYS A 108 10.85 -0.75 -22.00
N ARG A 109 10.42 -1.24 -23.16
CA ARG A 109 10.22 -0.40 -24.35
C ARG A 109 9.20 0.72 -24.06
N GLN A 110 8.04 0.37 -23.52
CA GLN A 110 6.98 1.33 -23.22
C GLN A 110 7.42 2.36 -22.18
N ILE A 111 8.10 1.93 -21.11
CA ILE A 111 8.63 2.81 -20.07
C ILE A 111 9.67 3.78 -20.65
N ASN A 112 10.56 3.31 -21.53
CA ASN A 112 11.55 4.16 -22.18
C ASN A 112 10.91 5.18 -23.11
N GLU A 113 9.87 4.80 -23.83
CA GLU A 113 9.15 5.72 -24.72
C GLU A 113 8.39 6.83 -23.96
N LEU A 114 8.10 6.62 -22.68
CA LEU A 114 7.52 7.65 -21.82
C LEU A 114 8.55 8.61 -21.23
N GLY A 115 9.84 8.35 -21.45
CA GLY A 115 10.91 9.28 -21.10
C GLY A 115 11.28 9.37 -19.63
N PHE A 116 11.01 8.32 -18.86
CA PHE A 116 11.34 8.31 -17.42
C PHE A 116 12.85 8.22 -17.17
N SER A 117 13.30 8.88 -16.12
CA SER A 117 14.71 9.00 -15.75
C SER A 117 15.19 7.85 -14.86
N TYR A 118 14.87 6.62 -15.23
CA TYR A 118 15.33 5.44 -14.49
C TYR A 118 16.80 5.14 -14.75
N ASP A 119 17.49 4.72 -13.70
CA ASP A 119 18.85 4.19 -13.81
C ASP A 119 18.80 2.70 -14.14
N TRP A 120 18.87 2.34 -15.40
CA TRP A 120 18.77 0.98 -15.88
C TRP A 120 19.97 0.10 -15.50
N ASP A 121 21.09 0.68 -15.09
CA ASP A 121 22.21 -0.11 -14.57
C ASP A 121 21.85 -0.81 -13.26
N ARG A 122 20.78 -0.39 -12.61
CA ARG A 122 20.27 -0.96 -11.37
C ARG A 122 19.04 -1.85 -11.57
N GLU A 123 18.73 -2.20 -12.79
CA GLU A 123 17.62 -3.09 -13.14
C GLU A 123 17.76 -4.44 -12.44
N ILE A 124 16.67 -4.92 -11.86
CA ILE A 124 16.57 -6.25 -11.26
C ILE A 124 15.37 -7.00 -11.83
N ASN A 125 15.43 -8.33 -11.71
CA ASN A 125 14.33 -9.21 -12.09
C ASN A 125 14.25 -10.31 -11.04
N THR A 126 13.10 -10.45 -10.39
CA THR A 126 12.92 -11.43 -9.31
C THR A 126 13.11 -12.87 -9.77
N THR A 127 13.02 -13.15 -11.07
CA THR A 127 13.23 -14.48 -11.66
C THR A 127 14.69 -14.79 -11.98
N ASP A 128 15.57 -13.80 -11.85
CA ASP A 128 17.01 -13.98 -12.07
C ASP A 128 17.62 -14.72 -10.86
N PRO A 129 18.32 -15.85 -11.08
CA PRO A 129 19.02 -16.58 -10.00
C PRO A 129 20.01 -15.71 -9.22
N GLU A 130 20.65 -14.73 -9.84
CA GLU A 130 21.54 -13.77 -9.18
C GLU A 130 20.78 -12.90 -8.17
N TYR A 131 19.50 -12.64 -8.40
CA TYR A 131 18.62 -11.93 -7.49
C TYR A 131 18.03 -12.86 -6.42
N TYR A 132 17.38 -13.95 -6.81
CA TYR A 132 16.67 -14.78 -5.84
C TYR A 132 17.60 -15.63 -4.98
N LYS A 133 18.88 -15.74 -5.32
CA LYS A 133 19.91 -16.24 -4.40
C LYS A 133 19.76 -15.60 -3.02
N TRP A 134 19.54 -14.28 -3.00
CA TRP A 134 19.45 -13.52 -1.75
C TRP A 134 18.06 -13.61 -1.11
N THR A 135 17.03 -13.80 -1.88
CA THR A 135 15.71 -14.17 -1.35
C THR A 135 15.81 -15.51 -0.61
N GLN A 136 16.49 -16.47 -1.19
CA GLN A 136 16.76 -17.77 -0.56
C GLN A 136 17.64 -17.63 0.68
N TRP A 137 18.66 -16.80 0.61
CA TRP A 137 19.52 -16.51 1.76
C TRP A 137 18.73 -15.95 2.95
N ILE A 138 17.84 -15.00 2.69
CA ILE A 138 16.96 -14.44 3.74
C ILE A 138 16.12 -15.57 4.34
N PHE A 139 15.58 -16.44 3.52
CA PHE A 139 14.79 -17.58 4.00
C PHE A 139 15.62 -18.49 4.94
N THR A 140 16.87 -18.78 4.58
CA THR A 140 17.75 -19.58 5.45
C THR A 140 17.98 -18.89 6.80
N LYS A 141 18.11 -17.57 6.82
CA LYS A 141 18.22 -16.79 8.06
C LYS A 141 16.94 -16.84 8.88
N LEU A 142 15.79 -16.78 8.24
CA LEU A 142 14.50 -16.94 8.92
C LEU A 142 14.39 -18.32 9.59
N VAL A 143 14.87 -19.37 8.95
CA VAL A 143 14.93 -20.72 9.55
C VAL A 143 15.83 -20.72 10.78
N GLU A 144 17.06 -20.16 10.65
CA GLU A 144 18.02 -20.08 11.76
C GLU A 144 17.45 -19.30 12.97
N MET A 145 16.66 -18.28 12.72
CA MET A 145 16.03 -17.46 13.76
C MET A 145 14.75 -18.09 14.36
N GLY A 146 14.32 -19.23 13.84
CA GLY A 146 13.05 -19.86 14.25
C GLY A 146 11.81 -19.13 13.73
N LEU A 147 11.95 -18.25 12.75
CA LEU A 147 10.85 -17.48 12.15
C LEU A 147 10.23 -18.18 10.95
N ALA A 148 10.93 -19.10 10.31
CA ALA A 148 10.37 -19.97 9.29
C ALA A 148 10.21 -21.37 9.85
N TYR A 149 9.02 -21.95 9.73
CA TYR A 149 8.70 -23.25 10.29
C TYR A 149 7.65 -23.95 9.44
N GLU A 150 7.58 -25.27 9.57
CA GLU A 150 6.53 -26.08 8.95
C GLU A 150 5.39 -26.31 9.94
N ALA A 151 4.16 -26.21 9.46
CA ALA A 151 2.97 -26.50 10.26
C ALA A 151 1.89 -27.11 9.38
N GLU A 152 1.08 -27.99 9.97
CA GLU A 152 -0.10 -28.51 9.33
C GLU A 152 -1.25 -27.53 9.58
N ILE A 153 -1.73 -26.89 8.52
CA ILE A 153 -2.78 -25.86 8.60
C ILE A 153 -3.91 -26.17 7.62
N PRO A 154 -5.17 -25.76 7.94
CA PRO A 154 -6.26 -25.88 7.00
C PRO A 154 -6.06 -24.91 5.83
N VAL A 155 -6.09 -25.45 4.62
CA VAL A 155 -5.95 -24.71 3.36
C VAL A 155 -7.14 -24.95 2.44
N ASN A 156 -7.35 -24.05 1.49
CA ASN A 156 -8.41 -24.20 0.48
C ASN A 156 -7.91 -25.12 -0.65
N TRP A 157 -8.29 -26.39 -0.58
CA TRP A 157 -7.88 -27.38 -1.57
C TRP A 157 -8.91 -27.50 -2.68
N CYS A 158 -8.48 -27.41 -3.93
CA CYS A 158 -9.31 -27.61 -5.10
C CYS A 158 -8.85 -28.86 -5.86
N PRO A 159 -9.54 -30.00 -5.75
CA PRO A 159 -9.12 -31.23 -6.42
C PRO A 159 -9.08 -31.11 -7.95
N ALA A 160 -10.04 -30.40 -8.55
CA ALA A 160 -10.11 -30.23 -10.00
C ALA A 160 -8.91 -29.45 -10.56
N LEU A 161 -8.43 -28.42 -9.83
CA LEU A 161 -7.24 -27.66 -10.21
C LEU A 161 -5.95 -28.26 -9.66
N GLY A 162 -6.07 -29.23 -8.73
CA GLY A 162 -4.91 -29.91 -8.12
C GLY A 162 -4.01 -29.00 -7.27
N THR A 163 -4.55 -27.97 -6.66
CA THR A 163 -3.77 -26.94 -6.00
C THR A 163 -4.49 -26.34 -4.80
N VAL A 164 -3.72 -25.70 -3.95
CA VAL A 164 -4.21 -24.84 -2.86
C VAL A 164 -4.52 -23.45 -3.41
N LEU A 165 -5.67 -22.91 -3.01
CA LEU A 165 -6.10 -21.57 -3.40
C LEU A 165 -6.00 -20.60 -2.22
N ALA A 166 -5.64 -19.34 -2.51
CA ALA A 166 -5.73 -18.27 -1.54
C ALA A 166 -7.20 -17.95 -1.24
N ASN A 167 -7.47 -17.28 -0.12
CA ASN A 167 -8.86 -16.94 0.26
C ASN A 167 -9.56 -16.09 -0.81
N GLU A 168 -8.83 -15.20 -1.48
CA GLU A 168 -9.35 -14.33 -2.53
C GLU A 168 -9.74 -15.11 -3.81
N GLU A 169 -9.19 -16.29 -3.99
CA GLU A 169 -9.45 -17.15 -5.16
C GLU A 169 -10.66 -18.09 -4.96
N VAL A 170 -11.33 -17.99 -3.81
CA VAL A 170 -12.51 -18.81 -3.49
C VAL A 170 -13.73 -17.92 -3.36
N ILE A 171 -14.77 -18.20 -4.16
CA ILE A 171 -16.05 -17.49 -4.14
C ILE A 171 -17.17 -18.52 -4.00
N ASP A 172 -18.00 -18.40 -2.95
CA ASP A 172 -19.13 -19.29 -2.67
C ASP A 172 -18.73 -20.78 -2.63
N GLY A 173 -17.57 -21.09 -2.05
CA GLY A 173 -17.07 -22.45 -1.94
C GLY A 173 -16.54 -23.06 -3.23
N LYS A 174 -16.33 -22.23 -4.24
CA LYS A 174 -15.84 -22.64 -5.56
C LYS A 174 -14.64 -21.80 -5.97
N SER A 175 -13.79 -22.37 -6.81
CA SER A 175 -12.68 -21.64 -7.40
C SER A 175 -13.19 -20.50 -8.29
N GLU A 176 -12.56 -19.33 -8.22
CA GLU A 176 -12.84 -18.19 -9.11
C GLU A 176 -12.65 -18.61 -10.57
N ARG A 177 -11.61 -19.40 -10.84
CA ARG A 177 -11.36 -20.00 -12.15
C ARG A 177 -12.06 -21.35 -12.27
N GLY A 178 -12.97 -21.48 -13.23
CA GLY A 178 -13.64 -22.72 -13.59
C GLY A 178 -14.79 -23.13 -12.66
N GLY A 179 -15.04 -22.43 -11.57
CA GLY A 179 -16.16 -22.71 -10.67
C GLY A 179 -16.13 -24.10 -10.04
N HIS A 180 -14.94 -24.65 -9.78
CA HIS A 180 -14.77 -25.98 -9.20
C HIS A 180 -14.94 -25.97 -7.67
N PRO A 181 -15.47 -27.07 -7.07
CA PRO A 181 -15.60 -27.17 -5.62
C PRO A 181 -14.26 -27.07 -4.91
N VAL A 182 -14.24 -26.36 -3.78
CA VAL A 182 -13.08 -26.16 -2.92
C VAL A 182 -13.40 -26.69 -1.53
N TYR A 183 -12.45 -27.39 -0.93
CA TYR A 183 -12.61 -27.99 0.39
C TYR A 183 -11.52 -27.50 1.33
N ARG A 184 -11.85 -27.30 2.62
CA ARG A 184 -10.85 -27.05 3.66
C ARG A 184 -10.17 -28.38 3.98
N LYS A 185 -8.84 -28.41 3.85
CA LYS A 185 -8.04 -29.62 4.11
C LYS A 185 -6.77 -29.23 4.85
N PRO A 186 -6.40 -29.92 5.93
CA PRO A 186 -5.11 -29.71 6.58
C PRO A 186 -3.98 -30.21 5.69
N MET A 187 -2.99 -29.35 5.46
CA MET A 187 -1.78 -29.68 4.70
C MET A 187 -0.56 -29.08 5.35
N LYS A 188 0.56 -29.78 5.23
CA LYS A 188 1.84 -29.28 5.75
C LYS A 188 2.35 -28.14 4.89
N GLN A 189 2.60 -26.98 5.51
CA GLN A 189 2.98 -25.76 4.83
C GLN A 189 4.13 -25.06 5.56
N TRP A 190 4.92 -24.31 4.81
CA TRP A 190 5.87 -23.37 5.39
C TRP A 190 5.17 -22.10 5.81
N MET A 191 5.50 -21.66 7.03
CA MET A 191 4.94 -20.45 7.64
C MET A 191 6.07 -19.51 8.03
N LEU A 192 5.88 -18.21 7.86
CA LEU A 192 6.78 -17.21 8.44
C LEU A 192 6.08 -16.54 9.64
N LYS A 193 6.83 -16.45 10.73
CA LYS A 193 6.29 -16.00 12.03
C LYS A 193 6.23 -14.48 12.12
N ILE A 194 5.47 -13.86 11.23
CA ILE A 194 5.25 -12.40 11.24
C ILE A 194 4.64 -11.94 12.56
N THR A 195 3.89 -12.81 13.25
CA THR A 195 3.29 -12.49 14.56
C THR A 195 4.33 -12.20 15.63
N ALA A 196 5.55 -12.72 15.50
CA ALA A 196 6.64 -12.39 16.42
C ALA A 196 7.05 -10.91 16.32
N TYR A 197 6.71 -10.23 15.23
CA TYR A 197 7.01 -8.83 14.97
C TYR A 197 5.76 -7.92 15.07
N ALA A 198 4.63 -8.47 15.51
CA ALA A 198 3.35 -7.75 15.53
C ALA A 198 3.42 -6.42 16.30
N ASP A 199 3.98 -6.42 17.51
CA ASP A 199 4.11 -5.19 18.31
C ASP A 199 5.02 -4.16 17.64
N ARG A 200 6.15 -4.60 17.10
CA ARG A 200 7.10 -3.70 16.40
C ARG A 200 6.48 -3.13 15.13
N LEU A 201 5.73 -3.95 14.39
CA LEU A 201 5.00 -3.51 13.20
C LEU A 201 3.94 -2.48 13.54
N LEU A 202 3.33 -2.60 14.71
CA LEU A 202 2.32 -1.65 15.19
C LEU A 202 2.94 -0.35 15.73
N GLU A 203 3.93 -0.47 16.59
CA GLU A 203 4.59 0.67 17.25
C GLU A 203 5.28 1.60 16.25
N ASP A 204 5.99 1.04 15.28
CA ASP A 204 6.81 1.82 14.36
C ASP A 204 5.98 2.55 13.30
N LEU A 205 4.68 2.29 13.18
CA LEU A 205 3.78 3.04 12.30
C LEU A 205 3.70 4.52 12.66
N ASP A 206 3.82 4.85 13.95
CA ASP A 206 3.64 6.24 14.42
C ASP A 206 4.71 7.19 13.87
N GLU A 207 5.88 6.67 13.52
CA GLU A 207 7.01 7.45 13.01
C GLU A 207 6.97 7.67 11.49
N LEU A 208 6.03 7.05 10.78
CA LEU A 208 5.98 7.06 9.32
C LEU A 208 5.14 8.21 8.77
N ASP A 209 5.65 8.86 7.72
CA ASP A 209 4.91 9.85 6.94
C ASP A 209 4.08 9.13 5.86
N TRP A 210 3.10 8.39 6.33
CA TRP A 210 2.19 7.61 5.51
C TRP A 210 0.76 8.13 5.65
N PRO A 211 -0.11 7.92 4.65
CA PRO A 211 -1.53 8.21 4.81
C PRO A 211 -2.13 7.48 6.02
N GLU A 212 -2.89 8.20 6.85
CA GLU A 212 -3.50 7.59 8.05
C GLU A 212 -4.40 6.41 7.71
N SER A 213 -5.08 6.45 6.57
CA SER A 213 -5.90 5.34 6.09
C SER A 213 -5.10 4.05 5.93
N ILE A 214 -3.88 4.13 5.42
CA ILE A 214 -2.99 2.96 5.26
C ILE A 214 -2.49 2.47 6.63
N LYS A 215 -2.10 3.38 7.51
CA LYS A 215 -1.70 3.04 8.89
C LYS A 215 -2.85 2.33 9.62
N ASP A 216 -4.07 2.85 9.49
CA ASP A 216 -5.25 2.26 10.12
C ASP A 216 -5.59 0.88 9.54
N MET A 217 -5.42 0.68 8.24
CA MET A 217 -5.57 -0.64 7.63
C MET A 217 -4.59 -1.64 8.23
N GLN A 218 -3.34 -1.25 8.44
CA GLN A 218 -2.34 -2.11 9.07
C GLN A 218 -2.65 -2.34 10.56
N ARG A 219 -3.02 -1.29 11.29
CA ARG A 219 -3.43 -1.41 12.70
C ARG A 219 -4.58 -2.40 12.88
N ASN A 220 -5.60 -2.28 12.04
CA ASN A 220 -6.76 -3.17 12.07
C ASN A 220 -6.40 -4.61 11.67
N TRP A 221 -5.51 -4.77 10.70
CA TRP A 221 -5.06 -6.08 10.25
C TRP A 221 -4.25 -6.79 11.32
N ILE A 222 -3.36 -6.08 11.99
CA ILE A 222 -2.60 -6.59 13.13
C ILE A 222 -3.57 -6.90 14.28
N GLY A 223 -4.51 -6.01 14.54
CA GLY A 223 -5.63 -6.22 15.45
C GLY A 223 -5.21 -6.61 16.84
N ARG A 224 -4.32 -5.82 17.47
CA ARG A 224 -3.87 -6.05 18.84
C ARG A 224 -5.01 -5.88 19.82
N SER A 225 -5.24 -6.88 20.66
CA SER A 225 -6.26 -6.85 21.70
C SER A 225 -5.66 -7.25 23.02
N GLU A 226 -6.00 -6.50 24.08
CA GLU A 226 -5.66 -6.84 25.45
C GLU A 226 -6.86 -7.51 26.09
N GLY A 227 -6.63 -8.60 26.79
CA GLY A 227 -7.70 -9.36 27.44
C GLY A 227 -7.14 -10.41 28.35
N ALA A 228 -7.82 -11.55 28.43
CA ALA A 228 -7.42 -12.68 29.24
C ALA A 228 -7.67 -14.00 28.53
N GLN A 229 -6.82 -14.99 28.86
CA GLN A 229 -7.01 -16.37 28.47
C GLN A 229 -7.64 -17.09 29.66
N VAL A 230 -8.73 -17.82 29.44
CA VAL A 230 -9.51 -18.50 30.50
C VAL A 230 -9.67 -19.96 30.10
N ARG A 231 -9.38 -20.87 31.05
CA ARG A 231 -9.57 -22.32 30.91
C ARG A 231 -10.93 -22.77 31.37
N PHE A 232 -11.62 -23.51 30.53
CA PHE A 232 -12.88 -24.19 30.82
C PHE A 232 -12.63 -25.69 30.82
N ASN A 233 -13.03 -26.38 31.89
CA ASN A 233 -12.98 -27.82 31.97
C ASN A 233 -14.26 -28.41 31.40
N VAL A 234 -14.16 -29.54 30.70
CA VAL A 234 -15.32 -30.27 30.18
C VAL A 234 -15.82 -31.22 31.25
N LYS A 235 -17.09 -31.08 31.63
CA LYS A 235 -17.71 -31.87 32.70
C LYS A 235 -17.58 -33.38 32.46
N GLY A 236 -17.14 -34.10 33.48
CA GLY A 236 -17.06 -35.54 33.45
C GLY A 236 -15.91 -36.12 32.64
N THR A 237 -14.96 -35.30 32.22
CA THR A 237 -13.77 -35.69 31.46
C THR A 237 -12.54 -35.03 32.04
N ASP A 238 -11.36 -35.45 31.54
CA ASP A 238 -10.07 -34.78 31.81
C ASP A 238 -9.75 -33.73 30.77
N GLU A 239 -10.66 -33.50 29.79
CA GLU A 239 -10.47 -32.54 28.73
C GLU A 239 -10.76 -31.10 29.19
N SER A 240 -10.05 -30.18 28.61
CA SER A 240 -10.24 -28.73 28.83
C SER A 240 -9.93 -27.97 27.53
N PHE A 241 -10.37 -26.73 27.48
CA PHE A 241 -10.02 -25.82 26.41
C PHE A 241 -9.84 -24.41 26.94
N GLU A 242 -9.13 -23.57 26.19
CA GLU A 242 -8.91 -22.20 26.59
C GLU A 242 -9.64 -21.26 25.61
N VAL A 243 -10.15 -20.15 26.15
CA VAL A 243 -10.74 -19.08 25.36
C VAL A 243 -9.95 -17.79 25.60
N PHE A 244 -9.87 -16.96 24.58
CA PHE A 244 -9.41 -15.59 24.72
C PHE A 244 -10.62 -14.66 24.74
N THR A 245 -10.65 -13.71 25.67
CA THR A 245 -11.71 -12.71 25.76
C THR A 245 -11.12 -11.34 26.08
N THR A 246 -11.62 -10.31 25.42
CA THR A 246 -11.30 -8.91 25.76
C THR A 246 -12.11 -8.41 26.94
N ARG A 247 -13.11 -9.20 27.38
CA ARG A 247 -14.04 -8.86 28.46
C ARG A 247 -14.07 -9.94 29.53
N PRO A 248 -12.92 -10.22 30.21
CA PRO A 248 -12.90 -11.20 31.30
C PRO A 248 -13.83 -10.81 32.47
N ASP A 249 -14.10 -9.51 32.60
CA ASP A 249 -15.05 -8.97 33.59
C ASP A 249 -16.49 -9.51 33.42
N THR A 250 -16.85 -10.01 32.24
CA THR A 250 -18.18 -10.54 31.96
C THR A 250 -18.27 -12.06 32.12
N LEU A 251 -17.26 -12.71 32.64
CA LEU A 251 -17.20 -14.17 32.78
C LEU A 251 -18.42 -14.75 33.57
N PHE A 252 -18.94 -14.04 34.54
CA PHE A 252 -20.16 -14.45 35.23
C PHE A 252 -21.40 -14.52 34.35
N GLY A 253 -21.38 -13.82 33.22
CA GLY A 253 -22.43 -13.83 32.21
C GLY A 253 -22.21 -14.81 31.07
N ALA A 254 -21.15 -15.60 31.10
CA ALA A 254 -20.90 -16.64 30.10
C ALA A 254 -21.90 -17.80 30.31
N THR A 255 -22.79 -17.97 29.35
CA THR A 255 -23.89 -18.94 29.43
C THR A 255 -23.74 -20.12 28.49
N TYR A 256 -22.78 -20.06 27.55
CA TYR A 256 -22.41 -21.18 26.69
C TYR A 256 -21.03 -20.94 26.14
N ASN A 257 -20.42 -22.02 25.62
CA ASN A 257 -19.17 -21.93 24.84
C ASN A 257 -19.43 -22.34 23.41
N VAL A 258 -18.63 -21.84 22.48
CA VAL A 258 -18.67 -22.24 21.09
C VAL A 258 -17.27 -22.63 20.66
N LEU A 259 -17.14 -23.82 20.06
CA LEU A 259 -15.91 -24.30 19.43
C LEU A 259 -16.01 -24.13 17.92
N ALA A 260 -14.87 -23.91 17.26
CA ALA A 260 -14.80 -24.01 15.81
C ALA A 260 -15.18 -25.43 15.39
N PRO A 261 -15.91 -25.62 14.28
CA PRO A 261 -16.29 -26.96 13.80
C PRO A 261 -15.10 -27.90 13.62
N GLU A 262 -13.94 -27.35 13.26
CA GLU A 262 -12.69 -28.09 13.00
C GLU A 262 -11.83 -28.30 14.25
N HIS A 263 -12.25 -27.78 15.41
CA HIS A 263 -11.47 -27.92 16.64
C HIS A 263 -11.32 -29.39 17.01
N GLU A 264 -10.11 -29.82 17.32
CA GLU A 264 -9.79 -31.23 17.61
C GLU A 264 -10.56 -31.80 18.79
N LEU A 265 -10.94 -30.94 19.74
CA LEU A 265 -11.70 -31.35 20.93
C LEU A 265 -13.12 -31.81 20.59
N VAL A 266 -13.71 -31.34 19.49
CA VAL A 266 -15.09 -31.65 19.12
C VAL A 266 -15.34 -33.17 19.06
N GLN A 267 -14.46 -33.89 18.37
CA GLN A 267 -14.62 -35.36 18.23
C GLN A 267 -14.39 -36.12 19.53
N LYS A 268 -13.67 -35.53 20.47
CA LYS A 268 -13.40 -36.12 21.78
C LYS A 268 -14.55 -35.96 22.77
N ILE A 269 -15.35 -34.91 22.64
CA ILE A 269 -16.38 -34.54 23.61
C ILE A 269 -17.81 -34.72 23.12
N VAL A 270 -17.99 -34.85 21.79
CA VAL A 270 -19.33 -35.07 21.22
C VAL A 270 -20.00 -36.32 21.81
N THR A 271 -21.25 -36.17 22.25
CA THR A 271 -22.01 -37.30 22.76
C THR A 271 -22.53 -38.19 21.63
N PRO A 272 -22.74 -39.50 21.88
CA PRO A 272 -23.28 -40.39 20.84
C PRO A 272 -24.58 -39.89 20.20
N GLU A 273 -25.45 -39.26 20.98
CA GLU A 273 -26.75 -38.72 20.54
C GLU A 273 -26.59 -37.53 19.58
N GLN A 274 -25.51 -36.77 19.70
CA GLN A 274 -25.26 -35.57 18.89
C GLN A 274 -24.29 -35.80 17.76
N LYS A 275 -23.60 -36.93 17.70
CA LYS A 275 -22.53 -37.20 16.74
C LYS A 275 -22.96 -37.04 15.28
N GLU A 276 -24.14 -37.57 14.94
CA GLU A 276 -24.65 -37.47 13.57
C GLU A 276 -24.88 -36.02 13.15
N ALA A 277 -25.54 -35.23 14.01
CA ALA A 277 -25.83 -33.83 13.77
C ALA A 277 -24.55 -33.00 13.69
N VAL A 278 -23.58 -33.25 14.58
CA VAL A 278 -22.27 -32.58 14.60
C VAL A 278 -21.50 -32.87 13.33
N ASP A 279 -21.37 -34.12 12.93
CA ASP A 279 -20.64 -34.52 11.73
C ASP A 279 -21.29 -33.94 10.45
N ALA A 280 -22.62 -33.91 10.38
CA ALA A 280 -23.36 -33.32 9.27
C ALA A 280 -23.10 -31.82 9.16
N TYR A 281 -23.10 -31.11 10.30
CA TYR A 281 -22.80 -29.68 10.35
C TYR A 281 -21.37 -29.38 9.91
N ILE A 282 -20.39 -30.13 10.41
CA ILE A 282 -18.97 -29.97 10.02
C ILE A 282 -18.82 -30.13 8.52
N ALA A 283 -19.45 -31.14 7.92
CA ALA A 283 -19.42 -31.36 6.48
C ALA A 283 -20.05 -30.19 5.71
N ALA A 284 -21.19 -29.70 6.18
CA ALA A 284 -21.90 -28.59 5.53
C ALA A 284 -21.10 -27.27 5.51
N VAL A 285 -20.34 -26.97 6.58
CA VAL A 285 -19.58 -25.74 6.67
C VAL A 285 -18.15 -25.85 6.15
N SER A 286 -17.69 -27.05 5.81
CA SER A 286 -16.31 -27.29 5.35
C SER A 286 -15.97 -26.60 4.03
N THR A 287 -16.98 -26.22 3.24
CA THR A 287 -16.81 -25.54 1.94
C THR A 287 -16.87 -24.03 2.05
N LYS A 288 -17.19 -23.48 3.23
CA LYS A 288 -17.30 -22.03 3.44
C LYS A 288 -15.93 -21.41 3.68
N SER A 289 -15.67 -20.24 3.09
CA SER A 289 -14.48 -19.43 3.38
C SER A 289 -14.59 -18.78 4.77
N ASP A 290 -13.45 -18.36 5.30
CA ASP A 290 -13.42 -17.63 6.58
C ASP A 290 -14.24 -16.34 6.51
N LEU A 291 -14.21 -15.65 5.37
CA LEU A 291 -15.00 -14.44 5.15
C LEU A 291 -16.51 -14.72 5.22
N GLU A 292 -16.99 -15.74 4.52
CA GLU A 292 -18.41 -16.15 4.53
C GLU A 292 -18.87 -16.56 5.92
N ARG A 293 -18.00 -17.23 6.68
CA ARG A 293 -18.29 -17.72 8.02
C ARG A 293 -18.44 -16.59 9.04
N THR A 294 -17.70 -15.50 8.87
CA THR A 294 -17.64 -14.39 9.83
C THR A 294 -18.52 -13.20 9.46
N GLU A 295 -19.26 -13.26 8.37
CA GLU A 295 -20.16 -12.19 7.95
C GLU A 295 -21.26 -11.92 8.98
N LEU A 296 -21.36 -10.64 9.42
CA LEU A 296 -22.28 -10.24 10.50
C LEU A 296 -23.76 -10.35 10.11
N SER A 297 -24.09 -10.14 8.84
CA SER A 297 -25.48 -10.20 8.34
C SER A 297 -25.99 -11.62 8.10
N LYS A 298 -25.14 -12.60 8.29
CA LYS A 298 -25.42 -14.00 8.03
C LYS A 298 -26.37 -14.57 9.10
N GLU A 299 -27.27 -15.49 8.68
CA GLU A 299 -28.09 -16.27 9.58
C GLU A 299 -27.22 -17.11 10.52
N LYS A 300 -27.54 -17.10 11.83
CA LYS A 300 -26.79 -17.85 12.84
C LYS A 300 -27.12 -19.33 12.77
N THR A 301 -26.09 -20.15 12.58
CA THR A 301 -26.19 -21.63 12.56
C THR A 301 -25.26 -22.25 13.58
N GLY A 302 -25.59 -23.38 14.09
CA GLY A 302 -24.76 -24.13 15.02
C GLY A 302 -25.44 -25.40 15.49
N VAL A 303 -24.66 -26.25 16.15
CA VAL A 303 -25.14 -27.54 16.69
C VAL A 303 -24.59 -27.74 18.08
N PHE A 304 -25.45 -28.21 18.99
CA PHE A 304 -25.03 -28.59 20.33
C PHE A 304 -24.20 -29.88 20.29
N THR A 305 -23.08 -29.91 21.00
CA THR A 305 -22.19 -31.08 21.06
C THR A 305 -22.70 -32.17 22.00
N GLY A 306 -23.66 -31.87 22.88
CA GLY A 306 -24.09 -32.75 23.97
C GLY A 306 -23.26 -32.63 25.24
N ALA A 307 -22.08 -31.98 25.16
CA ALA A 307 -21.18 -31.79 26.27
C ALA A 307 -21.41 -30.45 26.95
N TYR A 308 -20.97 -30.36 28.21
CA TYR A 308 -21.02 -29.14 29.03
C TYR A 308 -19.62 -28.77 29.50
N ALA A 309 -19.36 -27.48 29.60
CA ALA A 309 -18.20 -26.94 30.27
C ALA A 309 -18.57 -26.41 31.65
N ILE A 310 -17.58 -26.30 32.52
CA ILE A 310 -17.76 -25.70 33.83
C ILE A 310 -17.18 -24.31 33.83
N ASN A 311 -18.02 -23.30 34.06
CA ASN A 311 -17.56 -21.92 34.18
C ASN A 311 -16.68 -21.80 35.43
N PRO A 312 -15.38 -21.44 35.27
CA PRO A 312 -14.46 -21.49 36.42
C PRO A 312 -14.80 -20.51 37.54
N VAL A 313 -15.52 -19.43 37.27
CA VAL A 313 -15.77 -18.37 38.24
C VAL A 313 -16.96 -18.66 39.13
N ASN A 314 -17.95 -19.42 38.65
CA ASN A 314 -19.17 -19.69 39.42
C ASN A 314 -19.56 -21.18 39.53
N GLY A 315 -18.79 -22.07 38.86
CA GLY A 315 -19.04 -23.51 38.87
C GLY A 315 -20.25 -23.96 38.06
N LYS A 316 -20.92 -23.08 37.32
CA LYS A 316 -22.09 -23.43 36.52
C LYS A 316 -21.72 -24.27 35.32
N GLU A 317 -22.57 -25.22 35.00
CA GLU A 317 -22.48 -26.04 33.82
C GLU A 317 -23.11 -25.30 32.64
N ILE A 318 -22.33 -25.06 31.57
CA ILE A 318 -22.80 -24.37 30.39
C ILE A 318 -22.60 -25.25 29.14
N PRO A 319 -23.57 -25.24 28.20
CA PRO A 319 -23.47 -26.11 27.01
C PRO A 319 -22.35 -25.68 26.06
N ILE A 320 -21.74 -26.68 25.43
CA ILE A 320 -20.73 -26.48 24.43
C ILE A 320 -21.33 -26.70 23.04
N TRP A 321 -21.29 -25.68 22.21
CA TRP A 321 -21.80 -25.68 20.84
C TRP A 321 -20.66 -25.65 19.85
N ILE A 322 -20.92 -26.00 18.61
CA ILE A 322 -20.08 -25.68 17.47
C ILE A 322 -20.85 -24.73 16.55
N ALA A 323 -20.15 -23.76 15.99
CA ALA A 323 -20.73 -22.80 15.04
C ALA A 323 -19.66 -22.30 14.09
N ASP A 324 -20.06 -22.00 12.87
CA ASP A 324 -19.14 -21.62 11.79
C ASP A 324 -18.51 -20.22 11.96
N TYR A 325 -19.11 -19.34 12.77
CA TYR A 325 -18.54 -18.01 13.00
C TYR A 325 -17.29 -18.03 13.88
N VAL A 326 -16.99 -19.15 14.54
CA VAL A 326 -15.75 -19.35 15.30
C VAL A 326 -14.73 -20.05 14.41
N LEU A 327 -13.56 -19.44 14.25
CA LEU A 327 -12.50 -19.96 13.39
C LEU A 327 -11.41 -20.66 14.20
N SER A 328 -10.99 -21.84 13.76
CA SER A 328 -9.88 -22.58 14.40
C SER A 328 -8.54 -21.86 14.26
N THR A 329 -8.41 -21.02 13.25
CA THR A 329 -7.21 -20.24 12.97
C THR A 329 -7.13 -18.95 13.76
N TYR A 330 -8.19 -18.56 14.45
CA TYR A 330 -8.25 -17.35 15.25
C TYR A 330 -8.29 -17.65 16.75
N GLY A 331 -7.33 -17.10 17.49
CA GLY A 331 -7.20 -17.33 18.92
C GLY A 331 -7.01 -18.82 19.22
N THR A 332 -7.84 -19.33 20.12
CA THR A 332 -7.78 -20.74 20.55
C THR A 332 -8.75 -21.64 19.78
N GLY A 333 -9.52 -21.09 18.84
CA GLY A 333 -10.58 -21.83 18.16
C GLY A 333 -11.81 -22.09 19.05
N ALA A 334 -11.91 -21.38 20.17
CA ALA A 334 -13.00 -21.50 21.14
C ALA A 334 -13.32 -20.14 21.73
N ILE A 335 -14.57 -19.87 22.01
CA ILE A 335 -15.03 -18.65 22.69
C ILE A 335 -15.92 -18.97 23.89
N MET A 336 -15.94 -18.06 24.84
CA MET A 336 -17.04 -17.94 25.81
C MET A 336 -18.06 -16.96 25.25
N ALA A 337 -19.34 -17.27 25.37
CA ALA A 337 -20.38 -16.41 24.87
C ALA A 337 -21.11 -15.70 26.03
N VAL A 338 -21.26 -14.39 25.90
CA VAL A 338 -21.95 -13.53 26.85
C VAL A 338 -23.09 -12.81 26.11
N PRO A 339 -24.24 -13.48 25.94
CA PRO A 339 -25.30 -12.98 25.07
C PRO A 339 -25.94 -11.69 25.56
N ALA A 340 -25.88 -11.38 26.85
CA ALA A 340 -26.41 -10.13 27.39
C ALA A 340 -25.63 -8.89 26.89
N HIS A 341 -24.34 -9.04 26.50
CA HIS A 341 -23.43 -7.92 26.24
C HIS A 341 -22.67 -8.03 24.93
N ASP A 342 -23.05 -8.95 24.05
CA ASP A 342 -22.49 -9.12 22.72
C ASP A 342 -23.61 -9.41 21.72
N GLU A 343 -23.71 -8.62 20.65
CA GLU A 343 -24.80 -8.72 19.67
C GLU A 343 -24.81 -10.07 18.95
N ARG A 344 -23.66 -10.59 18.58
CA ARG A 344 -23.55 -11.88 17.87
C ARG A 344 -23.95 -13.04 18.78
N ASP A 345 -23.49 -13.03 20.00
CA ASP A 345 -23.87 -14.03 21.01
C ASP A 345 -25.35 -13.95 21.37
N TYR A 346 -25.90 -12.73 21.42
CA TYR A 346 -27.32 -12.50 21.69
C TYR A 346 -28.19 -13.11 20.58
N GLU A 347 -27.88 -12.87 19.33
CA GLU A 347 -28.63 -13.42 18.20
C GLU A 347 -28.59 -14.95 18.21
N PHE A 348 -27.40 -15.53 18.43
CA PHE A 348 -27.24 -16.98 18.53
C PHE A 348 -28.07 -17.57 19.70
N ALA A 349 -28.01 -16.93 20.85
CA ALA A 349 -28.80 -17.37 22.03
C ALA A 349 -30.29 -17.30 21.78
N LYS A 350 -30.78 -16.28 21.09
CA LYS A 350 -32.18 -16.14 20.72
C LYS A 350 -32.64 -17.25 19.76
N VAL A 351 -31.82 -17.55 18.77
CA VAL A 351 -32.11 -18.60 17.77
C VAL A 351 -32.21 -19.99 18.45
N PHE A 352 -31.31 -20.28 19.37
CA PHE A 352 -31.19 -21.61 19.98
C PHE A 352 -31.76 -21.73 21.41
N GLY A 353 -32.40 -20.66 21.89
CA GLY A 353 -33.07 -20.71 23.23
C GLY A 353 -32.11 -20.83 24.41
N LEU A 354 -30.92 -20.20 24.29
CA LEU A 354 -29.90 -20.22 25.35
C LEU A 354 -30.11 -19.10 26.36
N ASP A 355 -29.63 -19.29 27.58
CA ASP A 355 -29.78 -18.31 28.67
C ASP A 355 -29.04 -16.99 28.36
N ILE A 356 -29.66 -15.89 28.72
CA ILE A 356 -29.14 -14.53 28.60
C ILE A 356 -29.15 -13.90 30.01
N ILE A 357 -27.97 -13.72 30.60
CA ILE A 357 -27.85 -13.24 31.98
C ILE A 357 -27.10 -11.91 31.96
N PRO A 358 -27.76 -10.78 32.29
CA PRO A 358 -27.08 -9.49 32.37
C PRO A 358 -26.12 -9.43 33.54
N VAL A 359 -24.91 -8.92 33.28
CA VAL A 359 -23.84 -8.74 34.28
C VAL A 359 -23.31 -7.30 34.30
N ILE A 360 -23.87 -6.44 33.50
CA ILE A 360 -23.60 -4.99 33.46
C ILE A 360 -24.95 -4.28 33.50
N GLU A 361 -25.10 -3.32 34.41
CA GLU A 361 -26.33 -2.54 34.56
C GLU A 361 -26.55 -1.62 33.35
N GLY A 362 -27.75 -1.65 32.80
CA GLY A 362 -28.16 -0.82 31.66
C GLY A 362 -28.87 -1.62 30.56
N GLY A 363 -29.63 -0.94 29.75
CA GLY A 363 -30.37 -1.52 28.65
C GLY A 363 -31.50 -2.47 29.05
N ASN A 364 -32.04 -3.16 28.04
CA ASN A 364 -33.06 -4.18 28.23
C ASN A 364 -32.69 -5.42 27.40
N VAL A 365 -32.17 -6.44 28.07
CA VAL A 365 -31.70 -7.68 27.43
C VAL A 365 -32.83 -8.56 26.88
N GLU A 366 -34.07 -8.25 27.15
CA GLU A 366 -35.21 -8.92 26.52
C GLU A 366 -35.39 -8.46 25.06
N GLU A 367 -34.97 -7.25 24.74
CA GLU A 367 -35.10 -6.63 23.44
C GLU A 367 -33.81 -6.73 22.61
N GLU A 368 -32.66 -6.46 23.25
CA GLU A 368 -31.36 -6.43 22.58
C GLU A 368 -30.20 -6.59 23.55
N ALA A 369 -29.03 -6.91 23.06
CA ALA A 369 -27.82 -6.95 23.85
C ALA A 369 -27.44 -5.52 24.30
N TYR A 370 -26.96 -5.39 25.55
CA TYR A 370 -26.45 -4.13 26.05
C TYR A 370 -24.91 -4.10 25.92
N THR A 371 -24.39 -3.37 24.93
CA THR A 371 -22.94 -3.27 24.65
C THR A 371 -22.28 -2.04 25.28
N GLY A 372 -23.06 -1.21 25.99
CA GLY A 372 -22.59 -0.01 26.69
C GLY A 372 -21.86 -0.31 27.99
N ASP A 373 -21.32 0.75 28.58
CA ASP A 373 -20.69 0.68 29.91
C ASP A 373 -21.71 0.79 31.05
N GLY A 374 -21.30 0.30 32.21
CA GLY A 374 -22.12 0.36 33.42
C GLY A 374 -21.41 -0.34 34.58
N VAL A 375 -22.01 -0.28 35.76
CA VAL A 375 -21.50 -1.01 36.92
C VAL A 375 -21.84 -2.50 36.79
N HIS A 376 -20.99 -3.35 37.34
CA HIS A 376 -21.21 -4.81 37.32
C HIS A 376 -22.29 -5.21 38.26
N ILE A 377 -23.13 -6.14 37.83
CA ILE A 377 -24.21 -6.78 38.62
C ILE A 377 -24.14 -8.28 38.39
N HIS A 378 -24.75 -9.07 39.32
CA HIS A 378 -24.77 -10.53 39.25
C HIS A 378 -23.38 -11.18 39.08
N SER A 379 -22.34 -10.51 39.55
CA SER A 379 -20.94 -10.87 39.34
C SER A 379 -20.14 -10.98 40.62
N ASP A 380 -20.78 -11.29 41.74
CA ASP A 380 -20.17 -11.54 43.03
C ASP A 380 -19.12 -10.46 43.40
N PHE A 381 -17.84 -10.82 43.45
CA PHE A 381 -16.78 -9.92 43.87
C PHE A 381 -16.54 -8.74 42.90
N LEU A 382 -17.15 -8.75 41.71
CA LEU A 382 -17.07 -7.66 40.73
C LEU A 382 -18.23 -6.66 40.84
N ASP A 383 -19.27 -7.00 41.64
CA ASP A 383 -20.46 -6.15 41.75
C ASP A 383 -20.10 -4.73 42.19
N GLY A 384 -20.68 -3.74 41.50
CA GLY A 384 -20.45 -2.32 41.77
C GLY A 384 -19.20 -1.73 41.12
N LEU A 385 -18.34 -2.54 40.53
CA LEU A 385 -17.13 -2.07 39.89
C LEU A 385 -17.40 -1.58 38.44
N ASN A 386 -16.60 -0.61 38.00
CA ASN A 386 -16.59 -0.21 36.61
C ASN A 386 -15.81 -1.24 35.77
N LYS A 387 -15.81 -1.04 34.42
CA LYS A 387 -15.17 -1.96 33.47
C LYS A 387 -13.68 -2.17 33.76
N ALA A 388 -12.92 -1.09 33.91
CA ALA A 388 -11.46 -1.17 34.10
C ALA A 388 -11.09 -1.89 35.41
N ASP A 389 -11.73 -1.55 36.49
CA ASP A 389 -11.49 -2.17 37.81
C ASP A 389 -11.93 -3.63 37.87
N ALA A 390 -13.06 -3.94 37.19
CA ALA A 390 -13.56 -5.31 37.09
C ALA A 390 -12.62 -6.20 36.25
N ILE A 391 -12.09 -5.71 35.15
CA ILE A 391 -11.11 -6.44 34.32
C ILE A 391 -9.85 -6.73 35.15
N ALA A 392 -9.32 -5.74 35.86
CA ALA A 392 -8.12 -5.89 36.67
C ALA A 392 -8.33 -6.93 37.77
N LYS A 393 -9.47 -6.85 38.44
CA LYS A 393 -9.81 -7.77 39.54
C LYS A 393 -10.06 -9.21 39.07
N MET A 394 -10.71 -9.36 37.90
CA MET A 394 -10.91 -10.68 37.32
C MET A 394 -9.57 -11.30 36.88
N ASN A 395 -8.69 -10.54 36.26
CA ASN A 395 -7.37 -11.03 35.86
C ASN A 395 -6.57 -11.52 37.08
N GLU A 396 -6.61 -10.80 38.18
CA GLU A 396 -5.99 -11.20 39.43
C GLU A 396 -6.60 -12.51 39.96
N TRP A 397 -7.92 -12.61 39.95
CA TRP A 397 -8.63 -13.82 40.39
C TRP A 397 -8.27 -15.06 39.56
N LEU A 398 -8.20 -14.88 38.21
CA LEU A 398 -7.85 -15.96 37.27
C LEU A 398 -6.42 -16.50 37.52
N GLU A 399 -5.47 -15.63 37.77
CA GLU A 399 -4.09 -16.01 38.08
C GLU A 399 -3.98 -16.71 39.42
N GLU A 400 -4.62 -16.18 40.45
CA GLU A 400 -4.64 -16.77 41.81
C GLU A 400 -5.22 -18.19 41.83
N HIS A 401 -6.25 -18.44 41.00
CA HIS A 401 -6.90 -19.75 40.94
C HIS A 401 -6.29 -20.67 39.86
N GLY A 402 -5.26 -20.21 39.13
CA GLY A 402 -4.58 -21.01 38.14
C GLY A 402 -5.44 -21.41 36.94
N VAL A 403 -6.49 -20.63 36.62
CA VAL A 403 -7.44 -20.93 35.56
C VAL A 403 -7.34 -19.95 34.38
N GLY A 404 -6.44 -18.96 34.46
CA GLY A 404 -6.23 -18.00 33.37
C GLY A 404 -5.24 -16.92 33.74
N ALA A 405 -5.02 -16.00 32.81
CA ALA A 405 -4.12 -14.86 32.98
C ALA A 405 -4.43 -13.77 31.98
N ALA A 406 -4.02 -12.54 32.27
CA ALA A 406 -4.01 -11.47 31.29
C ALA A 406 -3.16 -11.87 30.08
N LYS A 407 -3.62 -11.56 28.91
CA LYS A 407 -2.95 -11.92 27.66
C LYS A 407 -3.24 -10.88 26.57
N VAL A 408 -2.23 -10.65 25.72
CA VAL A 408 -2.37 -9.89 24.49
C VAL A 408 -2.56 -10.86 23.33
N SER A 409 -3.52 -10.58 22.48
CA SER A 409 -3.80 -11.38 21.29
C SER A 409 -3.81 -10.50 20.05
N TYR A 410 -3.63 -11.11 18.89
CA TYR A 410 -3.58 -10.43 17.60
C TYR A 410 -4.48 -11.13 16.61
N ARG A 411 -5.10 -10.36 15.68
CA ARG A 411 -5.78 -10.92 14.51
C ARG A 411 -4.77 -11.43 13.48
N LEU A 412 -3.63 -10.75 13.38
CA LEU A 412 -2.57 -11.12 12.47
C LEU A 412 -2.24 -12.61 12.61
N ARG A 413 -2.16 -13.29 11.49
CA ARG A 413 -1.75 -14.69 11.41
C ARG A 413 -0.39 -14.78 10.75
N ASP A 414 0.34 -15.85 11.06
CA ASP A 414 1.61 -16.11 10.40
C ASP A 414 1.42 -16.22 8.88
N TRP A 415 2.41 -15.81 8.15
CA TRP A 415 2.38 -15.73 6.70
C TRP A 415 2.55 -17.11 6.09
N LEU A 416 1.53 -17.60 5.39
CA LEU A 416 1.60 -18.83 4.59
C LEU A 416 2.56 -18.62 3.43
N PHE A 417 3.73 -19.26 3.51
CA PHE A 417 4.85 -18.92 2.63
C PHE A 417 5.07 -19.92 1.50
N SER A 418 4.62 -21.13 1.61
CA SER A 418 4.83 -22.15 0.59
C SER A 418 3.73 -22.15 -0.48
N ARG A 419 4.16 -22.42 -1.73
CA ARG A 419 3.26 -22.57 -2.87
C ARG A 419 3.57 -23.88 -3.59
N GLN A 420 2.53 -24.61 -3.98
CA GLN A 420 2.64 -25.87 -4.72
C GLN A 420 2.64 -25.55 -6.22
N ARG A 421 3.58 -24.70 -6.63
CA ARG A 421 3.70 -24.16 -7.99
C ARG A 421 5.13 -24.30 -8.50
N TYR A 422 5.27 -24.32 -9.82
CA TYR A 422 6.58 -24.36 -10.47
C TYR A 422 7.24 -22.99 -10.51
N TRP A 423 6.51 -21.95 -10.96
CA TRP A 423 7.07 -20.64 -11.24
C TRP A 423 7.18 -19.78 -9.97
N GLY A 424 8.24 -20.00 -9.25
CA GLY A 424 8.56 -19.34 -7.99
C GLY A 424 9.97 -19.74 -7.54
N GLU A 425 10.49 -19.04 -6.54
CA GLU A 425 11.80 -19.35 -5.98
C GLU A 425 11.73 -20.71 -5.23
N PRO A 426 12.61 -21.65 -5.54
CA PRO A 426 12.69 -22.88 -4.74
C PRO A 426 13.05 -22.58 -3.29
N ILE A 427 12.34 -23.20 -2.36
CA ILE A 427 12.65 -23.09 -0.93
C ILE A 427 13.92 -23.92 -0.66
N PRO A 428 15.02 -23.31 -0.14
CA PRO A 428 16.31 -23.95 -0.08
C PRO A 428 16.47 -24.86 1.16
N VAL A 429 15.70 -25.94 1.18
CA VAL A 429 15.64 -26.90 2.29
C VAL A 429 15.77 -28.32 1.76
N ILE A 430 16.47 -29.16 2.51
CA ILE A 430 16.60 -30.61 2.23
C ILE A 430 16.05 -31.39 3.42
N HIS A 431 15.14 -32.32 3.10
CA HIS A 431 14.60 -33.28 4.07
C HIS A 431 15.38 -34.60 4.00
N TRP A 432 16.11 -34.92 5.06
CA TRP A 432 16.96 -36.09 5.11
C TRP A 432 16.20 -37.36 5.51
N GLU A 433 16.71 -38.51 5.09
CA GLU A 433 16.10 -39.81 5.38
C GLU A 433 15.96 -40.16 6.86
N ASP A 434 16.75 -39.53 7.73
CA ASP A 434 16.69 -39.68 9.19
C ASP A 434 15.64 -38.80 9.86
N GLY A 435 14.84 -38.09 9.07
CA GLY A 435 13.78 -37.18 9.57
C GLY A 435 14.29 -35.79 9.92
N THR A 436 15.58 -35.52 9.79
CA THR A 436 16.11 -34.17 9.99
C THR A 436 15.94 -33.29 8.74
N MET A 437 16.05 -31.98 8.93
CA MET A 437 15.93 -31.00 7.87
C MET A 437 17.08 -30.01 7.99
N THR A 438 17.71 -29.66 6.86
CA THR A 438 18.74 -28.63 6.80
C THR A 438 18.47 -27.64 5.68
N THR A 439 18.96 -26.42 5.86
CA THR A 439 18.97 -25.43 4.78
C THR A 439 20.16 -25.68 3.85
N VAL A 440 20.02 -25.31 2.58
CA VAL A 440 21.11 -25.33 1.61
C VAL A 440 22.17 -24.32 2.07
N PRO A 441 23.47 -24.71 2.12
CA PRO A 441 24.53 -23.77 2.50
C PRO A 441 24.63 -22.57 1.57
N GLU A 442 24.99 -21.41 2.10
CA GLU A 442 25.11 -20.16 1.31
C GLU A 442 26.02 -20.33 0.09
N SER A 443 27.11 -21.11 0.24
CA SER A 443 28.05 -21.38 -0.85
C SER A 443 27.42 -22.13 -2.04
N GLU A 444 26.32 -22.82 -1.82
CA GLU A 444 25.60 -23.59 -2.85
C GLU A 444 24.36 -22.83 -3.40
N LEU A 445 24.09 -21.63 -2.89
CA LEU A 445 23.04 -20.77 -3.42
C LEU A 445 23.54 -20.01 -4.65
N PRO A 446 22.70 -19.71 -5.64
CA PRO A 446 21.28 -20.01 -5.68
C PRO A 446 20.97 -21.48 -5.96
N LEU A 447 19.93 -21.99 -5.31
CA LEU A 447 19.30 -23.23 -5.73
C LEU A 447 18.42 -22.88 -6.93
N VAL A 448 18.91 -23.19 -8.13
CA VAL A 448 18.29 -22.75 -9.37
C VAL A 448 17.04 -23.57 -9.68
N LEU A 449 15.96 -22.88 -10.08
CA LEU A 449 14.74 -23.52 -10.55
C LEU A 449 15.05 -24.39 -11.78
N PRO A 450 14.79 -25.71 -11.73
CA PRO A 450 15.15 -26.59 -12.84
C PRO A 450 14.23 -26.35 -14.03
N LYS A 451 14.79 -26.41 -15.23
CA LYS A 451 14.00 -26.37 -16.46
C LYS A 451 13.27 -27.68 -16.65
N THR A 452 11.98 -27.61 -16.96
CA THR A 452 11.14 -28.78 -17.22
C THR A 452 9.93 -28.38 -18.06
N ASP A 453 9.38 -29.34 -18.78
CA ASP A 453 8.07 -29.23 -19.43
C ASP A 453 6.94 -29.72 -18.50
N LYS A 454 7.26 -30.27 -17.33
CA LYS A 454 6.33 -30.83 -16.34
C LYS A 454 5.92 -29.77 -15.30
N ILE A 455 5.20 -28.75 -15.75
CA ILE A 455 4.81 -27.63 -14.87
C ILE A 455 3.37 -27.70 -14.37
N ARG A 456 2.61 -28.72 -14.77
CA ARG A 456 1.24 -28.92 -14.31
C ARG A 456 1.19 -29.36 -12.86
N PRO A 457 0.22 -28.85 -12.06
CA PRO A 457 0.00 -29.37 -10.72
C PRO A 457 -0.24 -30.88 -10.75
N SER A 458 0.36 -31.61 -9.78
CA SER A 458 0.33 -33.07 -9.72
C SER A 458 -1.05 -33.66 -9.36
N GLY A 459 -1.92 -32.87 -8.76
CA GLY A 459 -3.20 -33.33 -8.18
C GLY A 459 -3.07 -34.03 -6.83
N THR A 460 -1.84 -34.21 -6.35
CA THR A 460 -1.55 -34.86 -5.05
C THR A 460 -1.33 -33.91 -3.90
N GLY A 461 -1.34 -32.60 -4.20
CA GLY A 461 -0.94 -31.54 -3.23
C GLY A 461 0.54 -31.22 -3.22
N GLU A 462 1.34 -31.96 -3.97
CA GLU A 462 2.76 -31.65 -4.15
C GLU A 462 3.01 -30.70 -5.33
N SER A 463 4.05 -29.91 -5.25
CA SER A 463 4.52 -29.05 -6.33
C SER A 463 4.96 -29.90 -7.55
N PRO A 464 4.87 -29.33 -8.76
CA PRO A 464 5.42 -29.98 -9.97
C PRO A 464 6.90 -30.34 -9.85
N LEU A 465 7.68 -29.66 -8.99
CA LEU A 465 9.09 -29.98 -8.73
C LEU A 465 9.29 -31.40 -8.20
N ALA A 466 8.29 -31.96 -7.55
CA ALA A 466 8.34 -33.35 -7.03
C ALA A 466 8.46 -34.39 -8.13
N ALA A 467 8.13 -34.06 -9.38
CA ALA A 467 8.22 -34.97 -10.52
C ALA A 467 9.61 -34.96 -11.21
N ILE A 468 10.53 -34.10 -10.77
CA ILE A 468 11.86 -33.91 -11.37
C ILE A 468 12.89 -34.67 -10.53
N GLU A 469 13.00 -35.97 -10.75
CA GLU A 469 13.78 -36.87 -9.91
C GLU A 469 15.29 -36.51 -9.83
N ASP A 470 15.89 -36.08 -10.93
CA ASP A 470 17.30 -35.70 -10.99
C ASP A 470 17.60 -34.47 -10.11
N TRP A 471 16.65 -33.57 -9.98
CA TRP A 471 16.78 -32.40 -9.11
C TRP A 471 16.39 -32.72 -7.67
N LEU A 472 15.36 -33.52 -7.48
CA LEU A 472 14.69 -33.81 -6.22
C LEU A 472 15.57 -34.51 -5.21
N TYR A 473 16.28 -35.56 -5.63
CA TYR A 473 17.05 -36.40 -4.76
C TYR A 473 18.51 -35.96 -4.67
N VAL A 474 19.00 -35.89 -3.45
CA VAL A 474 20.36 -35.46 -3.16
C VAL A 474 21.03 -36.46 -2.23
N THR A 475 22.38 -36.51 -2.28
CA THR A 475 23.18 -37.31 -1.38
C THR A 475 24.22 -36.41 -0.71
N ASP A 476 24.30 -36.42 0.62
CA ASP A 476 25.31 -35.66 1.34
C ASP A 476 26.71 -36.29 1.02
N PRO A 477 27.61 -35.49 0.43
CA PRO A 477 28.91 -36.01 0.03
C PRO A 477 29.80 -36.40 1.21
N VAL A 478 29.53 -35.91 2.40
CA VAL A 478 30.34 -36.20 3.62
C VAL A 478 29.79 -37.42 4.34
N THR A 479 28.50 -37.51 4.58
CA THR A 479 27.89 -38.58 5.40
C THR A 479 27.28 -39.71 4.58
N GLY A 480 27.07 -39.50 3.29
CA GLY A 480 26.35 -40.45 2.43
C GLY A 480 24.84 -40.50 2.64
N LYS A 481 24.30 -39.68 3.55
CA LYS A 481 22.86 -39.61 3.77
C LYS A 481 22.14 -39.22 2.51
N LYS A 482 20.97 -39.83 2.29
CA LYS A 482 20.09 -39.50 1.21
C LYS A 482 19.07 -38.47 1.68
N GLY A 483 18.74 -37.54 0.80
CA GLY A 483 17.76 -36.51 1.09
C GLY A 483 16.87 -36.20 -0.10
N ARG A 484 15.79 -35.50 0.19
CA ARG A 484 14.82 -35.01 -0.79
C ARG A 484 14.68 -33.51 -0.64
N ARG A 485 14.83 -32.76 -1.73
CA ARG A 485 14.66 -31.30 -1.70
C ARG A 485 13.22 -30.94 -1.40
N GLU A 486 13.03 -29.81 -0.71
CA GLU A 486 11.72 -29.17 -0.57
C GLU A 486 11.16 -28.85 -1.96
N THR A 487 9.94 -29.23 -2.22
CA THR A 487 9.32 -29.09 -3.55
C THR A 487 8.45 -27.83 -3.68
N ASN A 488 8.09 -27.21 -2.56
CA ASN A 488 7.34 -25.97 -2.57
C ASN A 488 8.21 -24.81 -3.04
N THR A 489 7.57 -23.84 -3.65
CA THR A 489 8.20 -22.55 -4.00
C THR A 489 7.66 -21.44 -3.11
N MET A 490 8.34 -20.29 -3.15
CA MET A 490 7.96 -19.12 -2.39
C MET A 490 6.81 -18.37 -3.08
N PRO A 491 6.04 -17.56 -2.32
CA PRO A 491 5.04 -16.69 -2.93
C PRO A 491 5.72 -15.55 -3.70
N GLN A 492 5.01 -14.93 -4.63
CA GLN A 492 5.46 -13.77 -5.37
C GLN A 492 5.94 -12.64 -4.43
N TRP A 493 5.27 -12.48 -3.29
CA TRP A 493 5.60 -11.47 -2.28
C TRP A 493 7.00 -11.61 -1.66
N ALA A 494 7.64 -12.76 -1.80
CA ALA A 494 8.98 -12.96 -1.27
C ALA A 494 10.01 -12.06 -1.95
N GLY A 495 10.04 -12.09 -3.28
CA GLY A 495 10.97 -11.27 -4.06
C GLY A 495 10.73 -9.77 -3.90
N SER A 496 9.47 -9.36 -3.76
CA SER A 496 9.10 -7.95 -3.61
C SER A 496 9.32 -7.39 -2.20
N SER A 497 9.59 -8.25 -1.22
CA SER A 497 9.74 -7.81 0.17
C SER A 497 11.10 -7.16 0.48
N TRP A 498 12.04 -7.18 -0.45
CA TRP A 498 13.39 -6.65 -0.21
C TRP A 498 14.05 -5.99 -1.44
N TYR A 499 13.39 -5.92 -2.57
CA TYR A 499 13.96 -5.45 -3.84
C TYR A 499 14.58 -4.04 -3.76
N PHE A 500 14.00 -3.18 -2.96
CA PHE A 500 14.49 -1.82 -2.72
C PHE A 500 15.86 -1.80 -2.04
N VAL A 501 16.23 -2.86 -1.33
CA VAL A 501 17.57 -3.02 -0.78
C VAL A 501 18.55 -3.42 -1.88
N ARG A 502 18.14 -4.36 -2.74
CA ARG A 502 19.00 -4.84 -3.84
C ARG A 502 19.33 -3.75 -4.87
N TYR A 503 18.42 -2.83 -5.12
CA TYR A 503 18.67 -1.71 -6.02
C TYR A 503 19.88 -0.86 -5.61
N VAL A 504 20.17 -0.83 -4.34
CA VAL A 504 21.31 -0.07 -3.81
C VAL A 504 22.65 -0.62 -4.32
N ASP A 505 22.73 -1.94 -4.53
CA ASP A 505 23.93 -2.62 -4.98
C ASP A 505 23.58 -3.90 -5.76
N PRO A 506 22.96 -3.79 -6.95
CA PRO A 506 22.34 -4.93 -7.62
C PRO A 506 23.31 -5.94 -8.22
N HIS A 507 24.57 -5.59 -8.38
CA HIS A 507 25.59 -6.45 -8.99
C HIS A 507 26.52 -7.13 -7.99
N ASN A 508 26.26 -6.96 -6.70
CA ASN A 508 27.06 -7.59 -5.65
C ASN A 508 26.83 -9.11 -5.63
N LYS A 509 27.89 -9.87 -5.81
CA LYS A 509 27.83 -11.34 -5.85
C LYS A 509 28.13 -11.99 -4.50
N GLU A 510 28.70 -11.24 -3.58
CA GLU A 510 29.17 -11.75 -2.29
C GLU A 510 28.18 -11.48 -1.15
N ARG A 511 27.36 -10.44 -1.30
CA ARG A 511 26.41 -10.00 -0.30
C ARG A 511 25.11 -9.55 -0.95
N LEU A 512 24.05 -9.54 -0.19
CA LEU A 512 22.77 -8.96 -0.60
C LEU A 512 22.93 -7.51 -1.08
N ALA A 513 23.73 -6.74 -0.36
CA ALA A 513 24.18 -5.40 -0.73
C ALA A 513 25.36 -5.00 0.16
N ASP A 514 26.23 -4.10 -0.32
CA ASP A 514 27.33 -3.55 0.44
C ASP A 514 26.80 -2.76 1.65
N PRO A 515 27.26 -3.04 2.88
CA PRO A 515 26.79 -2.36 4.09
C PRO A 515 26.93 -0.83 4.05
N GLU A 516 28.00 -0.31 3.44
CA GLU A 516 28.21 1.16 3.34
C GLU A 516 27.21 1.80 2.38
N LYS A 517 26.90 1.15 1.26
CA LYS A 517 25.90 1.63 0.31
C LYS A 517 24.50 1.59 0.91
N VAL A 518 24.19 0.56 1.65
CA VAL A 518 22.91 0.40 2.37
C VAL A 518 22.72 1.55 3.35
N LYS A 519 23.75 1.89 4.12
CA LYS A 519 23.73 3.02 5.04
C LYS A 519 23.48 4.35 4.35
N GLN A 520 24.05 4.55 3.17
CA GLN A 520 23.93 5.80 2.42
C GLN A 520 22.54 6.03 1.84
N TRP A 521 21.84 4.96 1.41
CA TRP A 521 20.62 5.08 0.63
C TRP A 521 19.34 4.75 1.36
N LEU A 522 19.38 3.90 2.37
CA LEU A 522 18.18 3.48 3.09
C LEU A 522 17.99 4.29 4.37
N PRO A 523 16.74 4.61 4.74
CA PRO A 523 15.49 4.17 4.13
C PRO A 523 15.17 4.86 2.81
N VAL A 524 14.23 4.30 2.06
CA VAL A 524 13.66 4.94 0.86
C VAL A 524 13.00 6.25 1.27
N ASP A 525 13.32 7.34 0.56
CA ASP A 525 12.79 8.67 0.90
C ASP A 525 11.32 8.84 0.48
N LEU A 526 10.98 8.39 -0.71
CA LEU A 526 9.63 8.48 -1.27
C LEU A 526 9.25 7.20 -1.98
N TYR A 527 8.11 6.63 -1.60
CA TYR A 527 7.54 5.44 -2.22
C TYR A 527 6.14 5.77 -2.74
N ILE A 528 5.93 5.61 -4.05
CA ILE A 528 4.64 5.84 -4.69
C ILE A 528 4.10 4.53 -5.23
N GLY A 529 2.87 4.18 -4.87
CA GLY A 529 2.25 2.95 -5.31
C GLY A 529 0.82 2.80 -4.81
N GLY A 530 0.15 1.73 -5.24
CA GLY A 530 -1.26 1.50 -4.98
C GLY A 530 -1.61 1.20 -3.53
N ALA A 531 -2.76 1.70 -3.08
CA ALA A 531 -3.26 1.48 -1.72
C ALA A 531 -3.67 0.01 -1.46
N GLU A 532 -3.90 -0.77 -2.51
CA GLU A 532 -4.25 -2.19 -2.42
C GLU A 532 -3.17 -3.05 -1.74
N HIS A 533 -1.95 -2.54 -1.66
CA HIS A 533 -0.81 -3.25 -1.05
C HIS A 533 -0.66 -3.01 0.45
N ALA A 534 -1.56 -2.26 1.06
CA ALA A 534 -1.48 -1.86 2.48
C ALA A 534 -1.22 -3.01 3.44
N VAL A 535 -1.94 -4.13 3.29
CA VAL A 535 -1.82 -5.32 4.16
C VAL A 535 -1.18 -6.52 3.45
N LEU A 536 -0.63 -6.31 2.28
CA LEU A 536 0.08 -7.30 1.47
C LEU A 536 1.56 -6.92 1.38
N HIS A 537 1.99 -6.39 0.24
CA HIS A 537 3.38 -6.00 -0.01
C HIS A 537 3.98 -5.10 1.08
N LEU A 538 3.26 -4.04 1.47
CA LEU A 538 3.78 -3.08 2.45
C LEU A 538 4.00 -3.70 3.82
N LEU A 539 3.12 -4.59 4.23
CA LEU A 539 3.25 -5.28 5.53
C LEU A 539 4.40 -6.29 5.49
N TYR A 540 4.48 -7.11 4.43
CA TYR A 540 5.52 -8.12 4.28
C TYR A 540 6.91 -7.50 4.12
N ALA A 541 7.02 -6.41 3.37
CA ALA A 541 8.27 -5.67 3.20
C ALA A 541 8.76 -5.08 4.53
N ARG A 542 7.85 -4.53 5.34
CA ARG A 542 8.17 -4.02 6.68
C ARG A 542 8.65 -5.13 7.60
N PHE A 543 8.02 -6.29 7.56
CA PHE A 543 8.43 -7.46 8.33
C PHE A 543 9.85 -7.92 7.94
N TRP A 544 10.09 -8.16 6.66
CA TRP A 544 11.40 -8.59 6.19
C TRP A 544 12.49 -7.56 6.48
N TYR A 545 12.17 -6.28 6.35
CA TYR A 545 13.12 -5.22 6.65
C TYR A 545 13.54 -5.21 8.13
N LYS A 546 12.59 -5.43 9.03
CA LYS A 546 12.88 -5.55 10.47
C LYS A 546 13.75 -6.77 10.77
N VAL A 547 13.52 -7.88 10.08
CA VAL A 547 14.38 -9.05 10.17
C VAL A 547 15.80 -8.72 9.70
N LEU A 548 15.93 -8.03 8.58
CA LEU A 548 17.23 -7.58 8.07
C LEU A 548 17.90 -6.58 9.02
N TYR A 549 17.13 -5.74 9.68
CA TYR A 549 17.64 -4.86 10.73
C TYR A 549 18.20 -5.67 11.92
N ASP A 550 17.48 -6.67 12.38
CA ASP A 550 17.93 -7.54 13.47
C ASP A 550 19.21 -8.33 13.10
N LEU A 551 19.37 -8.65 11.82
CA LEU A 551 20.58 -9.30 11.28
C LEU A 551 21.74 -8.32 11.04
N GLY A 552 21.52 -7.03 11.21
CA GLY A 552 22.53 -6.00 10.96
C GLY A 552 22.78 -5.68 9.49
N VAL A 553 21.89 -6.10 8.59
CA VAL A 553 22.01 -5.88 7.14
C VAL A 553 21.59 -4.48 6.73
N VAL A 554 20.55 -3.93 7.38
CA VAL A 554 20.02 -2.59 7.09
C VAL A 554 20.15 -1.69 8.33
N PRO A 555 20.25 -0.34 8.12
CA PRO A 555 20.64 0.57 9.20
C PRO A 555 19.50 1.01 10.12
N ASN A 556 18.24 0.78 9.75
CA ASN A 556 17.07 1.31 10.45
C ASN A 556 15.91 0.32 10.45
N LYS A 557 14.85 0.66 11.17
CA LYS A 557 13.71 -0.22 11.42
C LYS A 557 12.65 -0.22 10.31
N GLU A 558 12.54 0.88 9.56
CA GLU A 558 11.48 1.06 8.56
C GLU A 558 12.05 1.31 7.17
N PRO A 559 11.52 0.62 6.14
CA PRO A 559 12.07 0.71 4.79
C PRO A 559 11.68 1.97 4.04
N PHE A 560 10.50 2.54 4.30
CA PHE A 560 9.91 3.63 3.52
C PHE A 560 9.51 4.79 4.42
N GLN A 561 10.12 5.97 4.21
CA GLN A 561 9.81 7.16 5.02
C GLN A 561 8.46 7.75 4.64
N LYS A 562 8.33 8.21 3.41
CA LYS A 562 7.10 8.80 2.90
C LYS A 562 6.46 7.85 1.88
N LEU A 563 5.20 7.53 2.12
CA LEU A 563 4.37 6.76 1.21
C LEU A 563 3.29 7.66 0.63
N PHE A 564 3.10 7.60 -0.66
CA PHE A 564 2.00 8.27 -1.34
C PHE A 564 1.26 7.25 -2.23
N ASN A 565 -0.07 7.26 -2.14
CA ASN A 565 -0.91 6.38 -2.96
C ASN A 565 -1.60 7.21 -4.03
N GLN A 566 -1.25 6.96 -5.30
CA GLN A 566 -1.95 7.58 -6.41
C GLN A 566 -3.36 7.01 -6.54
N GLY A 567 -4.28 7.82 -7.06
CA GLY A 567 -5.63 7.40 -7.38
C GLY A 567 -5.66 6.50 -8.62
N MET A 568 -6.83 5.98 -8.93
CA MET A 568 -7.05 5.12 -10.08
C MET A 568 -7.48 5.96 -11.29
N ILE A 569 -6.94 5.67 -12.48
CA ILE A 569 -7.49 6.20 -13.72
C ILE A 569 -8.59 5.26 -14.20
N LEU A 570 -9.80 5.79 -14.25
CA LEU A 570 -11.00 5.06 -14.67
C LEU A 570 -11.24 5.26 -16.17
N GLY A 571 -11.97 4.33 -16.78
CA GLY A 571 -12.48 4.50 -18.13
C GLY A 571 -13.59 5.55 -18.19
N GLU A 572 -14.08 5.83 -19.39
CA GLU A 572 -15.24 6.72 -19.57
C GLU A 572 -16.42 6.18 -18.75
N GLY A 573 -17.19 7.10 -18.15
CA GLY A 573 -18.31 6.73 -17.28
C GLY A 573 -17.91 6.28 -15.88
N ASN A 574 -16.68 6.55 -15.43
CA ASN A 574 -16.16 6.19 -14.12
C ASN A 574 -16.09 4.68 -13.85
N GLU A 575 -16.00 3.88 -14.90
CA GLU A 575 -15.84 2.44 -14.76
C GLU A 575 -14.35 2.05 -14.69
N LYS A 576 -14.04 1.07 -13.86
CA LYS A 576 -12.68 0.53 -13.79
C LYS A 576 -12.28 -0.02 -15.16
N MET A 577 -11.08 0.33 -15.65
CA MET A 577 -10.54 -0.25 -16.87
C MET A 577 -10.25 -1.72 -16.67
N SER A 578 -10.78 -2.55 -17.58
CA SER A 578 -10.49 -3.99 -17.59
C SER A 578 -10.52 -4.54 -19.01
N LYS A 579 -9.76 -5.59 -19.22
CA LYS A 579 -9.71 -6.29 -20.51
C LYS A 579 -11.09 -6.82 -20.93
N SER A 580 -11.84 -7.35 -19.97
CA SER A 580 -13.18 -7.92 -20.22
C SER A 580 -14.19 -6.88 -20.66
N LYS A 581 -14.02 -5.63 -20.24
CA LYS A 581 -14.89 -4.51 -20.63
C LYS A 581 -14.45 -3.83 -21.93
N GLY A 582 -13.25 -4.12 -22.41
CA GLY A 582 -12.71 -3.54 -23.64
C GLY A 582 -12.46 -2.03 -23.56
N ASN A 583 -12.34 -1.48 -22.36
CA ASN A 583 -12.17 -0.03 -22.11
C ASN A 583 -10.74 0.37 -21.69
N VAL A 584 -9.77 -0.53 -21.82
CA VAL A 584 -8.36 -0.25 -21.52
C VAL A 584 -7.76 0.65 -22.59
N VAL A 585 -7.09 1.72 -22.17
CA VAL A 585 -6.36 2.62 -23.06
C VAL A 585 -4.88 2.23 -23.03
N ASN A 586 -4.29 1.98 -24.21
CA ASN A 586 -2.91 1.61 -24.35
C ASN A 586 -2.04 2.88 -24.46
N PRO A 587 -1.02 3.06 -23.62
CA PRO A 587 -0.12 4.20 -23.71
C PRO A 587 0.55 4.35 -25.08
N ASP A 588 0.83 3.25 -25.80
CA ASP A 588 1.44 3.28 -27.13
C ASP A 588 0.64 4.13 -28.13
N ASP A 589 -0.69 4.01 -28.08
CA ASP A 589 -1.59 4.76 -28.95
C ASP A 589 -1.55 6.26 -28.63
N VAL A 590 -1.54 6.60 -27.34
CA VAL A 590 -1.47 7.98 -26.88
C VAL A 590 -0.13 8.62 -27.23
N VAL A 591 0.97 7.91 -27.02
CA VAL A 591 2.33 8.40 -27.35
C VAL A 591 2.46 8.65 -28.85
N ARG A 592 1.94 7.75 -29.68
CA ARG A 592 1.99 7.90 -31.13
C ARG A 592 1.18 9.12 -31.59
N GLU A 593 0.00 9.30 -31.06
CA GLU A 593 -0.93 10.36 -31.49
C GLU A 593 -0.59 11.73 -30.87
N TYR A 594 -0.29 11.78 -29.59
CA TYR A 594 -0.13 13.02 -28.83
C TYR A 594 1.28 13.26 -28.32
N GLY A 595 2.05 12.22 -28.14
CA GLY A 595 3.39 12.28 -27.55
C GLY A 595 3.43 11.91 -26.07
N ALA A 596 4.61 11.48 -25.63
CA ALA A 596 4.86 11.09 -24.24
C ALA A 596 4.71 12.27 -23.28
N ASP A 597 5.24 13.44 -23.63
CA ASP A 597 5.15 14.64 -22.80
C ASP A 597 3.68 15.04 -22.56
N THR A 598 2.84 14.89 -23.58
CA THR A 598 1.41 15.18 -23.48
C THR A 598 0.72 14.24 -22.49
N LEU A 599 1.02 12.95 -22.58
CA LEU A 599 0.46 11.95 -21.65
C LEU A 599 0.88 12.25 -20.20
N ARG A 600 2.16 12.53 -19.99
CA ARG A 600 2.69 12.87 -18.66
C ARG A 600 2.01 14.10 -18.07
N VAL A 601 1.92 15.18 -18.85
CA VAL A 601 1.25 16.43 -18.42
C VAL A 601 -0.23 16.19 -18.14
N TYR A 602 -0.90 15.46 -19.01
CA TYR A 602 -2.32 15.13 -18.84
C TYR A 602 -2.58 14.38 -17.52
N GLU A 603 -1.82 13.33 -17.27
CA GLU A 603 -2.02 12.52 -16.06
C GLU A 603 -1.73 13.28 -14.77
N MET A 604 -0.81 14.24 -14.81
CA MET A 604 -0.49 15.09 -13.66
C MET A 604 -1.45 16.28 -13.51
N PHE A 605 -2.13 16.67 -14.56
CA PHE A 605 -3.02 17.85 -14.56
C PHE A 605 -4.50 17.53 -14.32
N MET A 606 -4.96 16.32 -14.65
CA MET A 606 -6.38 15.97 -14.65
C MET A 606 -7.07 16.11 -13.28
N GLY A 607 -6.31 16.13 -12.21
CA GLY A 607 -6.82 16.31 -10.84
C GLY A 607 -5.75 16.02 -9.79
N PRO A 608 -6.13 16.04 -8.50
CA PRO A 608 -5.21 15.63 -7.43
C PRO A 608 -4.70 14.21 -7.65
N LEU A 609 -3.40 13.99 -7.38
CA LEU A 609 -2.75 12.70 -7.67
C LEU A 609 -3.39 11.52 -6.91
N ASP A 610 -3.94 11.76 -5.73
CA ASP A 610 -4.60 10.76 -4.89
C ASP A 610 -6.08 10.52 -5.24
N ALA A 611 -6.64 11.26 -6.19
CA ALA A 611 -8.03 11.13 -6.61
C ALA A 611 -8.17 10.14 -7.77
N SER A 612 -9.27 9.38 -7.76
CA SER A 612 -9.66 8.54 -8.90
C SER A 612 -10.38 9.42 -9.93
N ILE A 613 -9.91 9.41 -11.17
CA ILE A 613 -10.37 10.31 -12.23
C ILE A 613 -10.61 9.53 -13.51
N ALA A 614 -11.71 9.90 -14.21
CA ALA A 614 -12.07 9.29 -15.49
C ALA A 614 -11.15 9.79 -16.62
N TRP A 615 -10.72 8.88 -17.48
CA TRP A 615 -9.96 9.20 -18.69
C TRP A 615 -10.76 10.13 -19.60
N SER A 616 -10.13 11.17 -20.14
CA SER A 616 -10.76 12.17 -20.98
C SER A 616 -9.91 12.51 -22.21
N GLU A 617 -10.40 12.20 -23.40
CA GLU A 617 -9.76 12.59 -24.66
C GLU A 617 -9.67 14.11 -24.83
N LYS A 618 -10.68 14.86 -24.35
CA LYS A 618 -10.67 16.33 -24.34
C LYS A 618 -9.56 16.89 -23.46
N GLY A 619 -9.35 16.27 -22.30
CA GLY A 619 -8.26 16.66 -21.41
C GLY A 619 -6.89 16.43 -22.04
N LEU A 620 -6.76 15.34 -22.77
CA LEU A 620 -5.54 14.99 -23.50
C LEU A 620 -5.24 16.02 -24.60
N GLU A 621 -6.25 16.38 -25.40
CA GLU A 621 -6.15 17.45 -26.42
C GLU A 621 -5.80 18.80 -25.80
N GLY A 622 -6.40 19.14 -24.65
CA GLY A 622 -6.10 20.36 -23.92
C GLY A 622 -4.66 20.42 -23.44
N SER A 623 -4.13 19.31 -22.95
CA SER A 623 -2.73 19.19 -22.55
C SER A 623 -1.78 19.39 -23.75
N ARG A 624 -2.11 18.79 -24.88
CA ARG A 624 -1.31 18.98 -26.12
C ARG A 624 -1.33 20.44 -26.57
N LYS A 625 -2.49 21.09 -26.52
CA LYS A 625 -2.62 22.52 -26.87
C LYS A 625 -1.78 23.40 -25.95
N PHE A 626 -1.72 23.09 -24.66
CA PHE A 626 -0.87 23.81 -23.73
C PHE A 626 0.62 23.65 -24.09
N LEU A 627 1.07 22.42 -24.38
CA LEU A 627 2.45 22.17 -24.75
C LEU A 627 2.81 22.85 -26.09
N ASP A 628 1.93 22.83 -27.07
CA ASP A 628 2.12 23.53 -28.34
C ASP A 628 2.20 25.04 -28.12
N ARG A 629 1.37 25.59 -27.23
CA ARG A 629 1.39 27.02 -26.88
C ARG A 629 2.69 27.41 -26.16
N PHE A 630 3.15 26.53 -25.24
CA PHE A 630 4.45 26.69 -24.56
C PHE A 630 5.60 26.70 -25.59
N TRP A 631 5.57 25.74 -26.51
CA TRP A 631 6.56 25.66 -27.58
C TRP A 631 6.62 26.93 -28.43
N ARG A 632 5.47 27.43 -28.88
CA ARG A 632 5.38 28.65 -29.70
C ARG A 632 5.82 29.90 -28.96
N LEU A 633 5.68 29.94 -27.63
CA LEU A 633 6.20 31.04 -26.82
C LEU A 633 7.73 31.13 -26.93
N MET A 634 8.40 29.99 -27.03
CA MET A 634 9.85 29.86 -26.96
C MET A 634 10.52 29.78 -28.34
N ILE A 635 9.89 29.13 -29.29
CA ILE A 635 10.47 28.72 -30.56
C ILE A 635 9.66 29.30 -31.74
N ASP A 636 10.34 29.90 -32.73
CA ASP A 636 9.72 30.46 -33.93
C ASP A 636 9.46 29.39 -35.00
N ASP A 637 8.85 29.83 -36.12
CA ASP A 637 8.52 28.94 -37.23
C ASP A 637 9.77 28.37 -37.95
N ASN A 638 10.94 28.95 -37.74
CA ASN A 638 12.21 28.46 -38.27
C ASN A 638 12.93 27.52 -37.31
N GLY A 639 12.28 27.20 -36.17
CA GLY A 639 12.83 26.28 -35.16
C GLY A 639 13.92 26.90 -34.29
N LYS A 640 13.97 28.22 -34.21
CA LYS A 640 14.95 28.97 -33.41
C LYS A 640 14.28 29.64 -32.19
N MET A 641 15.09 29.97 -31.19
CA MET A 641 14.61 30.77 -30.06
C MET A 641 14.01 32.07 -30.59
N ARG A 642 12.84 32.45 -30.08
CA ARG A 642 12.15 33.69 -30.46
C ARG A 642 13.01 34.90 -30.22
N ASP A 643 13.01 35.87 -31.19
CA ASP A 643 13.71 37.13 -31.07
C ASP A 643 13.25 38.00 -29.92
N ARG A 644 11.98 37.82 -29.46
CA ARG A 644 11.44 38.51 -28.29
C ARG A 644 12.15 38.10 -27.00
N ILE A 645 12.82 36.96 -26.95
CA ILE A 645 13.53 36.50 -25.79
C ILE A 645 14.92 37.12 -25.82
N THR A 646 15.13 38.05 -24.89
CA THR A 646 16.36 38.85 -24.79
C THR A 646 16.77 38.96 -23.33
N LYS A 647 17.94 39.55 -23.11
CA LYS A 647 18.43 39.85 -21.75
C LYS A 647 17.70 41.02 -21.09
N LEU A 648 16.87 41.74 -21.85
CA LEU A 648 16.14 42.90 -21.34
C LEU A 648 15.03 42.43 -20.40
N ASN A 649 15.00 42.97 -19.17
CA ASN A 649 13.94 42.76 -18.20
C ASN A 649 13.38 44.12 -17.79
N ASP A 650 12.12 44.38 -18.16
CA ASP A 650 11.40 45.60 -17.80
C ASP A 650 10.68 45.52 -16.43
N GLY A 651 10.84 44.38 -15.75
CA GLY A 651 10.24 44.11 -14.42
C GLY A 651 8.79 43.70 -14.42
N LYS A 652 8.10 43.74 -15.55
CA LYS A 652 6.66 43.45 -15.62
C LYS A 652 6.30 41.99 -15.31
N LEU A 653 7.21 41.04 -15.57
CA LEU A 653 7.02 39.64 -15.30
C LEU A 653 7.63 39.17 -13.95
N ASP A 654 8.28 40.07 -13.22
CA ASP A 654 8.99 39.70 -11.99
C ASP A 654 8.11 38.98 -10.99
N LYS A 655 7.00 39.56 -10.64
CA LYS A 655 6.09 38.97 -9.65
C LYS A 655 5.58 37.61 -10.04
N VAL A 656 5.01 37.49 -11.25
CA VAL A 656 4.45 36.21 -11.72
C VAL A 656 5.50 35.15 -11.90
N TYR A 657 6.72 35.50 -12.32
CA TYR A 657 7.81 34.54 -12.41
C TYR A 657 8.21 34.00 -11.05
N HIS A 658 8.47 34.87 -10.08
CA HIS A 658 8.88 34.42 -8.75
C HIS A 658 7.78 33.68 -8.01
N GLN A 659 6.51 34.07 -8.20
CA GLN A 659 5.36 33.29 -7.71
C GLN A 659 5.32 31.90 -8.33
N THR A 660 5.59 31.80 -9.63
CA THR A 660 5.57 30.53 -10.34
C THR A 660 6.69 29.62 -9.86
N VAL A 661 7.90 30.11 -9.72
CA VAL A 661 9.02 29.32 -9.17
C VAL A 661 8.70 28.80 -7.78
N LYS A 662 8.21 29.66 -6.91
CA LYS A 662 7.83 29.27 -5.53
C LYS A 662 6.74 28.20 -5.54
N LYS A 663 5.65 28.46 -6.23
CA LYS A 663 4.49 27.55 -6.24
C LYS A 663 4.81 26.20 -6.87
N VAL A 664 5.49 26.18 -8.00
CA VAL A 664 5.86 24.93 -8.67
C VAL A 664 6.80 24.10 -7.78
N THR A 665 7.77 24.74 -7.16
CA THR A 665 8.71 24.05 -6.27
C THR A 665 8.00 23.44 -5.07
N GLU A 666 7.16 24.22 -4.39
CA GLU A 666 6.37 23.75 -3.22
C GLU A 666 5.38 22.66 -3.62
N ASP A 667 4.66 22.86 -4.73
CA ASP A 667 3.66 21.91 -5.21
C ASP A 667 4.29 20.58 -5.62
N PHE A 668 5.45 20.59 -6.25
CA PHE A 668 6.18 19.35 -6.58
C PHE A 668 6.63 18.61 -5.32
N GLU A 669 7.15 19.32 -4.33
CA GLU A 669 7.52 18.73 -3.03
C GLU A 669 6.32 18.04 -2.36
N GLU A 670 5.12 18.62 -2.49
CA GLU A 670 3.88 18.12 -1.89
C GLU A 670 3.10 17.20 -2.83
N LEU A 671 3.61 16.92 -4.03
CA LEU A 671 2.93 16.08 -5.04
C LEU A 671 1.61 16.68 -5.54
N HIS A 672 1.53 18.02 -5.57
CA HIS A 672 0.37 18.77 -6.08
C HIS A 672 0.64 19.24 -7.51
N PHE A 673 0.83 18.29 -8.43
CA PHE A 673 1.25 18.60 -9.81
C PHE A 673 0.19 19.38 -10.59
N ASN A 674 -1.08 19.13 -10.36
CA ASN A 674 -2.19 19.80 -11.07
C ASN A 674 -2.16 21.31 -10.83
N THR A 675 -1.94 21.76 -9.61
CA THR A 675 -1.88 23.19 -9.29
C THR A 675 -0.57 23.83 -9.77
N ALA A 676 0.53 23.09 -9.78
CA ALA A 676 1.79 23.54 -10.38
C ALA A 676 1.63 23.83 -11.88
N ILE A 677 0.96 22.92 -12.60
CA ILE A 677 0.70 23.08 -14.03
C ILE A 677 -0.21 24.30 -14.28
N SER A 678 -1.25 24.47 -13.48
CA SER A 678 -2.13 25.63 -13.55
C SER A 678 -1.34 26.93 -13.37
N GLN A 679 -0.41 26.96 -12.43
CA GLN A 679 0.44 28.14 -12.23
C GLN A 679 1.35 28.42 -13.44
N MET A 680 1.90 27.39 -14.05
CA MET A 680 2.70 27.56 -15.28
C MET A 680 1.84 28.08 -16.44
N MET A 681 0.58 27.66 -16.55
CA MET A 681 -0.37 28.18 -17.54
C MET A 681 -0.61 29.67 -17.30
N ILE A 682 -0.77 30.12 -16.07
CA ILE A 682 -0.91 31.53 -15.71
C ILE A 682 0.32 32.32 -16.19
N PHE A 683 1.50 31.83 -15.91
CA PHE A 683 2.73 32.51 -16.34
C PHE A 683 2.85 32.58 -17.87
N VAL A 684 2.54 31.50 -18.58
CA VAL A 684 2.52 31.48 -20.06
C VAL A 684 1.56 32.52 -20.60
N ASN A 685 0.37 32.64 -20.02
CA ASN A 685 -0.60 33.66 -20.43
C ASN A 685 -0.06 35.08 -20.25
N GLU A 686 0.56 35.35 -19.13
CA GLU A 686 1.16 36.67 -18.87
C GLU A 686 2.37 36.92 -19.80
N ALA A 687 3.15 35.91 -20.08
CA ALA A 687 4.28 36.01 -21.01
C ALA A 687 3.83 36.39 -22.43
N TYR A 688 2.71 35.84 -22.90
CA TYR A 688 2.15 36.19 -24.21
C TYR A 688 1.71 37.64 -24.31
N LYS A 689 1.32 38.26 -23.20
CA LYS A 689 0.90 39.65 -23.14
C LYS A 689 2.08 40.62 -22.98
N ALA A 690 3.24 40.14 -22.59
CA ALA A 690 4.40 40.98 -22.32
C ALA A 690 5.10 41.42 -23.58
N ASP A 691 5.63 42.65 -23.61
CA ASP A 691 6.43 43.19 -24.71
C ASP A 691 7.82 42.57 -24.75
N ALA A 692 8.42 42.35 -23.56
CA ALA A 692 9.74 41.77 -23.42
C ALA A 692 9.65 40.42 -22.69
N LEU A 693 10.41 39.43 -23.17
CA LEU A 693 10.54 38.13 -22.54
C LEU A 693 11.96 37.98 -22.01
N PRO A 694 12.18 38.20 -20.67
CA PRO A 694 13.50 38.06 -20.12
C PRO A 694 14.06 36.65 -20.30
N PHE A 695 15.27 36.53 -20.85
CA PHE A 695 15.90 35.24 -21.09
C PHE A 695 15.97 34.38 -19.83
N ASP A 696 16.38 34.97 -18.71
CA ASP A 696 16.48 34.23 -17.44
C ASP A 696 15.16 33.67 -16.97
N TYR A 697 14.05 34.37 -17.22
CA TYR A 697 12.71 33.92 -16.85
C TYR A 697 12.20 32.82 -17.81
N MET A 698 12.49 32.94 -19.08
CA MET A 698 12.14 31.91 -20.06
C MET A 698 12.96 30.64 -19.81
N LYS A 699 14.24 30.79 -19.55
CA LYS A 699 15.13 29.71 -19.13
C LYS A 699 14.56 28.99 -17.89
N GLY A 700 14.22 29.75 -16.86
CA GLY A 700 13.63 29.22 -15.63
C GLY A 700 12.32 28.48 -15.86
N LEU A 701 11.45 29.01 -16.71
CA LEU A 701 10.19 28.38 -17.04
C LEU A 701 10.39 27.01 -17.74
N VAL A 702 11.36 26.91 -18.63
CA VAL A 702 11.71 25.63 -19.28
C VAL A 702 12.20 24.63 -18.24
N GLN A 703 13.00 25.08 -17.28
CA GLN A 703 13.44 24.22 -16.17
C GLN A 703 12.28 23.72 -15.31
N LEU A 704 11.29 24.57 -15.04
CA LEU A 704 10.12 24.21 -14.24
C LEU A 704 9.23 23.16 -14.90
N ILE A 705 9.11 23.21 -16.23
CA ILE A 705 8.28 22.23 -16.94
C ILE A 705 9.04 20.93 -17.25
N ALA A 706 10.36 20.96 -17.21
CA ALA A 706 11.19 19.81 -17.56
C ALA A 706 10.84 18.51 -16.82
N PRO A 707 10.53 18.52 -15.53
CA PRO A 707 10.12 17.28 -14.84
C PRO A 707 8.87 16.64 -15.41
N LEU A 708 7.98 17.42 -15.99
CA LEU A 708 6.71 16.93 -16.56
C LEU A 708 6.81 16.69 -18.07
N ALA A 709 7.51 17.54 -18.81
CA ALA A 709 7.66 17.46 -20.26
C ALA A 709 9.16 17.48 -20.65
N PRO A 710 9.89 16.41 -20.29
CA PRO A 710 11.36 16.44 -20.40
C PRO A 710 11.88 16.48 -21.84
N HIS A 711 11.17 15.90 -22.77
CA HIS A 711 11.61 15.88 -24.18
C HIS A 711 11.52 17.27 -24.81
N MET A 712 10.39 17.94 -24.63
CA MET A 712 10.18 19.30 -25.12
C MET A 712 11.17 20.26 -24.44
N ALA A 713 11.35 20.11 -23.14
CA ALA A 713 12.27 20.94 -22.37
C ALA A 713 13.72 20.81 -22.84
N GLU A 714 14.20 19.60 -23.06
CA GLU A 714 15.54 19.35 -23.62
C GLU A 714 15.72 19.99 -25.02
N GLU A 715 14.71 19.88 -25.86
CA GLU A 715 14.78 20.47 -27.22
C GLU A 715 14.83 21.99 -27.16
N ILE A 716 13.97 22.62 -26.37
CA ILE A 716 14.00 24.08 -26.19
C ILE A 716 15.34 24.51 -25.61
N TRP A 717 15.83 23.78 -24.61
CA TRP A 717 17.11 24.04 -23.95
C TRP A 717 18.28 24.04 -24.94
N SER A 718 18.33 23.07 -25.83
CA SER A 718 19.35 23.00 -26.84
C SER A 718 19.24 24.16 -27.85
N LYS A 719 18.02 24.57 -28.19
CA LYS A 719 17.77 25.71 -29.08
C LYS A 719 18.10 27.07 -28.46
N PHE A 720 18.14 27.12 -27.11
CA PHE A 720 18.64 28.29 -26.37
C PHE A 720 20.17 28.37 -26.36
N GLY A 721 20.85 27.39 -26.95
CA GLY A 721 22.32 27.39 -27.08
C GLY A 721 23.06 26.61 -26.01
N PHE A 722 22.39 25.92 -25.12
CA PHE A 722 23.03 25.09 -24.12
C PHE A 722 23.44 23.73 -24.71
N THR A 723 24.63 23.27 -24.37
CA THR A 723 25.21 22.01 -24.88
C THR A 723 25.03 20.83 -23.92
N GLU A 724 24.85 21.12 -22.64
CA GLU A 724 24.62 20.10 -21.62
C GLU A 724 23.12 19.85 -21.40
N SER A 725 22.77 18.66 -20.88
CA SER A 725 21.39 18.33 -20.56
C SER A 725 20.81 19.28 -19.51
N ILE A 726 19.55 19.64 -19.66
CA ILE A 726 18.78 20.41 -18.67
C ILE A 726 18.69 19.67 -17.32
N SER A 727 18.86 18.35 -17.30
CA SER A 727 18.63 17.49 -16.13
C SER A 727 19.47 17.88 -14.91
N TYR A 728 20.66 18.44 -15.10
CA TYR A 728 21.57 18.80 -14.02
C TYR A 728 21.71 20.31 -13.83
N GLU A 729 21.00 21.12 -14.59
CA GLU A 729 21.02 22.57 -14.39
C GLU A 729 20.41 22.91 -13.02
N PRO A 730 21.05 23.73 -12.20
CA PRO A 730 20.54 24.11 -10.89
C PRO A 730 19.10 24.64 -10.96
N TRP A 731 18.23 24.10 -10.11
CA TRP A 731 16.81 24.46 -10.05
C TRP A 731 16.62 25.95 -9.85
N PRO A 732 15.65 26.59 -10.52
CA PRO A 732 15.41 28.03 -10.38
C PRO A 732 15.11 28.41 -8.93
N THR A 733 15.59 29.60 -8.53
CA THR A 733 15.31 30.18 -7.23
C THR A 733 14.41 31.40 -7.38
N TYR A 734 13.71 31.74 -6.32
CA TYR A 734 12.84 32.90 -6.30
C TYR A 734 13.31 33.90 -5.26
N ASP A 735 12.97 35.18 -5.52
CA ASP A 735 13.29 36.31 -4.63
C ASP A 735 12.02 36.68 -3.86
N GLU A 736 12.04 36.52 -2.54
CA GLU A 736 10.93 36.83 -1.64
C GLU A 736 10.46 38.29 -1.77
N SER A 737 11.38 39.24 -2.00
CA SER A 737 11.04 40.63 -2.17
C SER A 737 10.18 40.94 -3.40
N LYS A 738 10.20 40.03 -4.37
CA LYS A 738 9.42 40.16 -5.61
C LYS A 738 8.00 39.59 -5.47
N LEU A 739 7.71 38.91 -4.37
CA LEU A 739 6.41 38.29 -4.09
C LEU A 739 5.46 39.24 -3.35
N VAL A 740 5.95 40.36 -2.86
CA VAL A 740 5.17 41.33 -2.06
C VAL A 740 4.15 41.96 -2.98
N GLU A 741 2.88 41.86 -2.61
CA GLU A 741 1.81 42.55 -3.30
C GLU A 741 1.76 44.02 -2.91
N ASP A 742 1.73 44.91 -3.91
CA ASP A 742 1.54 46.33 -3.67
C ASP A 742 0.12 46.65 -3.20
N GLU A 743 -0.84 45.79 -3.60
CA GLU A 743 -2.25 45.92 -3.24
C GLU A 743 -2.82 44.60 -2.75
N VAL A 744 -3.79 44.69 -1.84
CA VAL A 744 -4.52 43.56 -1.25
C VAL A 744 -6.02 43.85 -1.29
N GLU A 745 -6.84 42.81 -1.48
CA GLU A 745 -8.29 42.93 -1.43
C GLU A 745 -8.77 43.06 0.01
N VAL A 746 -9.52 44.14 0.30
CA VAL A 746 -10.13 44.36 1.60
C VAL A 746 -11.66 44.43 1.42
N ILE A 747 -12.37 43.90 2.40
CA ILE A 747 -13.85 43.86 2.40
C ILE A 747 -14.35 45.07 3.19
N PHE A 748 -15.20 45.87 2.58
CA PHE A 748 -15.90 46.97 3.27
C PHE A 748 -17.29 46.48 3.67
N GLN A 749 -17.58 46.61 4.95
CA GLN A 749 -18.85 46.17 5.54
C GLN A 749 -19.54 47.33 6.24
N VAL A 750 -20.87 47.30 6.27
CA VAL A 750 -21.72 48.17 7.11
C VAL A 750 -22.62 47.26 7.95
N ASN A 751 -22.53 47.37 9.27
CA ASN A 751 -23.28 46.52 10.21
C ASN A 751 -23.09 45.00 9.92
N GLY A 752 -21.87 44.59 9.57
CA GLY A 752 -21.52 43.23 9.27
C GLY A 752 -21.91 42.72 7.89
N LYS A 753 -22.57 43.51 7.06
CA LYS A 753 -22.95 43.17 5.70
C LYS A 753 -21.93 43.68 4.69
N ILE A 754 -21.48 42.83 3.78
CA ILE A 754 -20.52 43.22 2.74
C ILE A 754 -21.14 44.22 1.77
N LYS A 755 -20.51 45.37 1.58
CA LYS A 755 -20.90 46.42 0.66
C LYS A 755 -19.96 46.54 -0.54
N ALA A 756 -18.69 46.24 -0.37
CA ALA A 756 -17.70 46.28 -1.45
C ALA A 756 -16.50 45.38 -1.15
N ARG A 757 -15.84 44.97 -2.22
CA ARG A 757 -14.51 44.34 -2.19
C ARG A 757 -13.59 45.25 -2.98
N VAL A 758 -12.55 45.77 -2.34
CA VAL A 758 -11.71 46.84 -2.90
C VAL A 758 -10.24 46.54 -2.76
N MET A 759 -9.50 46.75 -3.82
CA MET A 759 -8.02 46.67 -3.80
C MET A 759 -7.46 47.97 -3.15
N VAL A 760 -6.70 47.77 -2.09
CA VAL A 760 -6.08 48.87 -1.33
C VAL A 760 -4.58 48.60 -1.19
N PRO A 761 -3.76 49.66 -0.95
CA PRO A 761 -2.34 49.43 -0.71
C PRO A 761 -2.12 48.51 0.47
N THR A 762 -1.16 47.56 0.32
CA THR A 762 -0.85 46.55 1.36
C THR A 762 -0.38 47.21 2.68
N ASP A 763 0.24 48.39 2.59
CA ASP A 763 0.77 49.14 3.73
C ASP A 763 -0.28 50.09 4.35
N ALA A 764 -1.52 50.08 3.84
CA ALA A 764 -2.57 50.95 4.41
C ALA A 764 -2.87 50.54 5.86
N ASP A 765 -2.75 51.52 6.78
CA ASP A 765 -3.08 51.32 8.18
C ASP A 765 -4.58 51.44 8.46
N ALA A 766 -4.97 51.22 9.70
CA ALA A 766 -6.39 51.26 10.08
C ALA A 766 -7.05 52.64 9.75
N ALA A 767 -6.33 53.74 9.95
CA ALA A 767 -6.84 55.07 9.65
C ALA A 767 -7.03 55.29 8.14
N ALA A 768 -6.08 54.86 7.33
CA ALA A 768 -6.17 54.95 5.86
C ALA A 768 -7.34 54.11 5.32
N LEU A 769 -7.51 52.90 5.83
CA LEU A 769 -8.62 52.01 5.46
C LEU A 769 -9.97 52.54 5.84
N GLU A 770 -10.09 53.12 7.03
CA GLU A 770 -11.31 53.84 7.49
C GLU A 770 -11.71 54.97 6.53
N ALA A 771 -10.74 55.78 6.15
CA ALA A 771 -10.94 56.91 5.21
C ALA A 771 -11.41 56.37 3.84
N LEU A 772 -10.76 55.36 3.29
CA LEU A 772 -11.12 54.78 2.01
C LEU A 772 -12.52 54.13 2.05
N ALA A 773 -12.90 53.47 3.12
CA ALA A 773 -14.21 52.89 3.29
C ALA A 773 -15.31 53.96 3.33
N LYS A 774 -15.11 55.03 4.10
CA LYS A 774 -16.07 56.15 4.20
C LYS A 774 -16.28 56.90 2.87
N GLU A 775 -15.28 56.93 2.03
CA GLU A 775 -15.33 57.57 0.71
C GLU A 775 -15.91 56.66 -0.38
N HIS A 776 -16.05 55.37 -0.16
CA HIS A 776 -16.57 54.45 -1.15
C HIS A 776 -18.07 54.58 -1.35
N ASP A 777 -18.52 54.70 -2.58
CA ASP A 777 -19.96 54.99 -2.93
C ASP A 777 -20.94 54.02 -2.31
N SER A 778 -20.65 52.73 -2.35
CA SER A 778 -21.50 51.68 -1.76
C SER A 778 -21.63 51.80 -0.25
N VAL A 779 -20.57 52.25 0.42
CA VAL A 779 -20.55 52.45 1.87
C VAL A 779 -21.29 53.76 2.20
N LYS A 780 -21.03 54.85 1.45
CA LYS A 780 -21.75 56.12 1.59
C LYS A 780 -23.26 55.92 1.51
N SER A 781 -23.73 55.17 0.52
CA SER A 781 -25.16 54.91 0.37
C SER A 781 -25.76 54.11 1.54
N ALA A 782 -24.98 53.20 2.10
CA ALA A 782 -25.41 52.32 3.21
C ALA A 782 -25.48 53.06 4.55
N ILE A 783 -24.71 54.13 4.74
CA ILE A 783 -24.65 54.90 6.01
C ILE A 783 -25.40 56.23 5.91
N GLU A 784 -25.99 56.60 4.75
CA GLU A 784 -26.76 57.83 4.56
C GLU A 784 -27.91 57.96 5.57
N GLY A 785 -27.91 59.07 6.29
CA GLY A 785 -28.94 59.33 7.31
C GLY A 785 -28.72 58.57 8.62
N LYS A 786 -27.61 57.86 8.74
CA LYS A 786 -27.24 57.12 9.96
C LYS A 786 -26.07 57.78 10.69
N THR A 787 -26.01 57.53 11.99
CA THR A 787 -24.89 57.95 12.83
C THR A 787 -23.88 56.81 12.99
N ILE A 788 -22.63 57.07 12.64
CA ILE A 788 -21.54 56.11 12.84
C ILE A 788 -21.25 56.00 14.33
N ARG A 789 -21.36 54.78 14.87
CA ARG A 789 -21.13 54.48 16.28
C ARG A 789 -19.71 53.94 16.52
N LYS A 790 -19.24 53.11 15.57
CA LYS A 790 -17.90 52.49 15.71
C LYS A 790 -17.40 52.09 14.33
N VAL A 791 -16.09 52.12 14.15
CA VAL A 791 -15.38 51.62 12.97
C VAL A 791 -14.37 50.58 13.43
N ILE A 792 -14.46 49.39 12.86
CA ILE A 792 -13.46 48.32 13.11
C ILE A 792 -12.68 48.15 11.81
N ALA A 793 -11.44 48.54 11.79
CA ALA A 793 -10.54 48.36 10.65
C ALA A 793 -9.43 47.41 11.01
N VAL A 794 -9.36 46.27 10.26
CA VAL A 794 -8.32 45.26 10.38
C VAL A 794 -7.44 45.34 9.12
N PRO A 795 -6.21 45.87 9.23
CA PRO A 795 -5.33 46.01 8.07
C PRO A 795 -5.18 44.68 7.29
N GLY A 796 -5.27 44.81 5.96
CA GLY A 796 -5.20 43.64 5.07
C GLY A 796 -6.42 42.74 5.01
N ARG A 797 -7.49 43.03 5.74
CA ARG A 797 -8.68 42.17 5.83
C ARG A 797 -9.99 42.85 5.56
N LEU A 798 -10.40 43.69 6.48
CA LEU A 798 -11.73 44.33 6.39
C LEU A 798 -11.84 45.66 7.12
N VAL A 799 -12.86 46.40 6.73
CA VAL A 799 -13.38 47.54 7.51
C VAL A 799 -14.86 47.31 7.73
N ASN A 800 -15.29 47.36 8.98
CA ASN A 800 -16.72 47.27 9.32
C ASN A 800 -17.18 48.57 10.01
N ILE A 801 -18.14 49.23 9.43
CA ILE A 801 -18.74 50.45 9.97
C ILE A 801 -20.04 50.08 10.67
N VAL A 802 -20.12 50.36 11.96
CA VAL A 802 -21.33 50.17 12.74
C VAL A 802 -22.07 51.50 12.79
N ALA A 803 -23.25 51.58 12.22
CA ALA A 803 -24.08 52.80 12.11
C ALA A 803 -25.55 52.49 12.36
N ASN A 804 -26.27 53.43 12.99
CA ASN A 804 -27.70 53.33 13.28
C ASN A 804 -28.45 54.68 13.06
#